data_83b250d45b4bd62ae453787dc2b35f25
#
_entry.id   83b250d45b4bd62ae453787dc2b35f25
#
_cell.length_a   1.000
_cell.length_b   1.000
_cell.length_c   1.000
_cell.angle_alpha   90.00
_cell.angle_beta   90.00
_cell.angle_gamma   90.00
#
_symmetry.space_group_name_H-M   'P 1'
#
loop_
_entity.id
_entity.type
_entity.pdbx_description
1 polymer ?
#
loop_
_entity_poly.entity_id
_entity_poly.type
_entity_poly.pdbx_seq_one_letter_code
_entity_poly.pdbx_strand_id
1 'polypeptide(L)'
;MKTAIIGYPRIGENRELKFAIEKYWKNEITENELLKIAEEIRRNQWLKQKEEKISFIPGNTFSFYDGILDTIILLNAIPKHYRDLGLNELNTYFAIARGYQGEKGDVKALSMRKWYNTNYHYMVPELDDYAKIKLNADKIFSELEEAKKLGVNTHPSVIGPFTFYKLAKTTGNKDKREYLGNIINVYIELLEKCNEKNIEWVQIEEPQLVTDQTEEDIKLFEEVYTEILKNKKDVKVLLQTYFGDVRDCYGTIIELDFDGIGLDFTEGRKTEKLIAENGFPKDKVLFAGVVNGKNIWKCDYRKVLNILNNLKGKAENIVVTTSCSLLHVPYTLRNEEKLTENILKHFSFAEEKLGELRELGELSQILSENSLEKTQENEFYIKNQEIITSKRGMEDKEVRDKVEKLTDNDFVRKGTRKERQRIQREKLNIPLLATTTIGSFPQTKEVKLNRSKFRKNEINKEEYDKNVFNFIKECVKLQEKIGLDVLVHGEYERNDMVEFFGENLAGYVFTEKAWVQSYGTRCVKPPIIFGDVKRTKPISVLYSEYAQKLTEKPVKGMLTGPVTILNWSFPREDVSLSEMAFQIGLAIREEVLDLEKAGIRIIQIDEAALREKLPLRKEDWHKEYLDWGLKAFRLCHSGVKVDTQIHTHMCYSQFEDIIKDIDNMDADVITFEASRSKLTILDFLKENNFETEVGPGVYDIHSPRVPSVEEIVTALDRMIEKIGKDKLWVNPDCGLKTRGIVETVKSLENLVKATEIVKSRL
;
A
#
# COMPACT_ATOMS: atom_id res chain seq x y z
N MET A 1 3.08 -30.58 14.25
CA MET A 1 3.44 -29.42 15.11
C MET A 1 2.23 -28.50 15.31
N LYS A 2 2.28 -27.58 16.29
CA LYS A 2 1.24 -26.57 16.48
C LYS A 2 1.28 -25.53 15.36
N THR A 3 0.14 -24.91 15.09
CA THR A 3 -0.03 -23.88 14.05
C THR A 3 -0.61 -22.60 14.62
N ALA A 4 -0.34 -21.45 13.99
CA ALA A 4 -0.84 -20.16 14.40
C ALA A 4 -1.17 -19.28 13.21
N ILE A 5 -1.94 -18.22 13.44
CA ILE A 5 -2.05 -17.05 12.54
C ILE A 5 -1.80 -15.78 13.33
N ILE A 6 -1.33 -14.72 12.63
CA ILE A 6 -1.11 -13.41 13.26
C ILE A 6 -2.40 -12.58 13.27
N GLY A 7 -3.23 -12.69 12.26
CA GLY A 7 -4.51 -11.99 12.15
C GLY A 7 -5.31 -12.44 10.93
N TYR A 8 -6.54 -11.93 10.79
CA TYR A 8 -7.49 -12.39 9.77
C TYR A 8 -8.17 -11.21 9.05
N PRO A 9 -8.71 -11.37 7.80
CA PRO A 9 -9.44 -10.31 7.12
C PRO A 9 -10.66 -9.86 7.92
N ARG A 10 -10.88 -8.53 8.02
CA ARG A 10 -11.91 -7.93 8.89
C ARG A 10 -13.22 -7.63 8.19
N ILE A 11 -13.17 -7.42 6.87
CA ILE A 11 -14.30 -6.88 6.09
C ILE A 11 -15.44 -7.86 5.86
N GLY A 12 -15.24 -9.16 6.17
CA GLY A 12 -16.16 -10.23 5.82
C GLY A 12 -15.98 -10.72 4.38
N GLU A 13 -16.57 -11.88 4.07
CA GLU A 13 -16.46 -12.56 2.78
C GLU A 13 -16.97 -11.72 1.60
N ASN A 14 -18.11 -11.02 1.81
CA ASN A 14 -18.74 -10.14 0.82
C ASN A 14 -18.67 -8.65 1.20
N ARG A 15 -17.71 -8.27 2.05
CA ARG A 15 -17.55 -6.92 2.59
C ARG A 15 -18.71 -6.47 3.48
N GLU A 16 -19.27 -7.38 4.25
CA GLU A 16 -20.42 -7.13 5.13
C GLU A 16 -20.13 -5.98 6.09
N LEU A 17 -18.94 -5.95 6.68
CA LEU A 17 -18.51 -4.88 7.59
C LEU A 17 -18.52 -3.51 6.92
N LYS A 18 -17.99 -3.43 5.69
CA LYS A 18 -17.98 -2.18 4.91
C LYS A 18 -19.39 -1.60 4.77
N PHE A 19 -20.32 -2.42 4.28
CA PHE A 19 -21.68 -1.97 4.03
C PHE A 19 -22.42 -1.66 5.32
N ALA A 20 -22.21 -2.41 6.39
CA ALA A 20 -22.80 -2.15 7.70
C ALA A 20 -22.33 -0.80 8.27
N ILE A 21 -21.02 -0.54 8.26
CA ILE A 21 -20.47 0.74 8.72
C ILE A 21 -21.01 1.91 7.89
N GLU A 22 -21.05 1.80 6.57
CA GLU A 22 -21.56 2.85 5.68
C GLU A 22 -23.06 3.14 5.92
N LYS A 23 -23.86 2.12 6.22
CA LYS A 23 -25.27 2.27 6.63
C LYS A 23 -25.40 2.94 8.00
N TYR A 24 -24.56 2.55 8.95
CA TYR A 24 -24.53 3.18 10.27
C TYR A 24 -24.21 4.68 10.18
N TRP A 25 -23.22 5.07 9.37
CA TRP A 25 -22.89 6.48 9.16
C TRP A 25 -23.99 7.30 8.49
N LYS A 26 -24.89 6.65 7.78
CA LYS A 26 -26.08 7.26 7.16
C LYS A 26 -27.32 7.21 8.06
N ASN A 27 -27.19 6.67 9.28
CA ASN A 27 -28.29 6.39 10.19
C ASN A 27 -29.37 5.44 9.62
N GLU A 28 -28.97 4.55 8.70
CA GLU A 28 -29.85 3.51 8.11
C GLU A 28 -29.95 2.28 9.01
N ILE A 29 -28.97 2.04 9.89
CA ILE A 29 -28.97 1.02 10.92
C ILE A 29 -28.53 1.60 12.27
N THR A 30 -28.95 0.96 13.34
CA THR A 30 -28.59 1.31 14.71
C THR A 30 -27.20 0.76 15.09
N GLU A 31 -26.63 1.27 16.17
CA GLU A 31 -25.39 0.74 16.77
C GLU A 31 -25.51 -0.76 17.10
N ASN A 32 -26.60 -1.17 17.72
CA ASN A 32 -26.84 -2.57 18.06
C ASN A 32 -26.88 -3.50 16.82
N GLU A 33 -27.42 -3.04 15.71
CA GLU A 33 -27.41 -3.79 14.45
C GLU A 33 -26.01 -3.90 13.88
N LEU A 34 -25.21 -2.82 13.92
CA LEU A 34 -23.81 -2.85 13.51
C LEU A 34 -23.00 -3.82 14.38
N LEU A 35 -23.15 -3.79 15.70
CA LEU A 35 -22.46 -4.69 16.62
C LEU A 35 -22.80 -6.16 16.38
N LYS A 36 -24.08 -6.48 16.10
CA LYS A 36 -24.51 -7.85 15.75
C LYS A 36 -23.88 -8.37 14.47
N ILE A 37 -23.78 -7.51 13.43
CA ILE A 37 -23.09 -7.89 12.18
C ILE A 37 -21.60 -8.16 12.45
N ALA A 38 -20.97 -7.33 13.28
CA ALA A 38 -19.57 -7.50 13.65
C ALA A 38 -19.36 -8.82 14.45
N GLU A 39 -20.26 -9.15 15.38
CA GLU A 39 -20.25 -10.40 16.14
C GLU A 39 -20.37 -11.62 15.22
N GLU A 40 -21.26 -11.56 14.21
CA GLU A 40 -21.42 -12.65 13.24
C GLU A 40 -20.16 -12.86 12.39
N ILE A 41 -19.52 -11.77 11.95
CA ILE A 41 -18.25 -11.84 11.20
C ILE A 41 -17.18 -12.52 12.05
N ARG A 42 -16.98 -12.09 13.31
CA ARG A 42 -16.01 -12.70 14.24
C ARG A 42 -16.30 -14.17 14.49
N ARG A 43 -17.58 -14.49 14.75
CA ARG A 43 -18.02 -15.86 14.95
C ARG A 43 -17.61 -16.78 13.80
N ASN A 44 -17.90 -16.37 12.56
CA ASN A 44 -17.58 -17.17 11.37
C ASN A 44 -16.06 -17.35 11.22
N GLN A 45 -15.28 -16.33 11.49
CA GLN A 45 -13.81 -16.36 11.43
C GLN A 45 -13.24 -17.35 12.47
N TRP A 46 -13.66 -17.28 13.73
CA TRP A 46 -13.15 -18.18 14.77
C TRP A 46 -13.56 -19.63 14.54
N LEU A 47 -14.80 -19.88 14.08
CA LEU A 47 -15.25 -21.24 13.77
C LEU A 47 -14.46 -21.83 12.60
N LYS A 48 -14.15 -21.05 11.57
CA LYS A 48 -13.32 -21.50 10.44
C LYS A 48 -11.90 -21.85 10.88
N GLN A 49 -11.27 -21.02 11.70
CA GLN A 49 -9.94 -21.30 12.25
C GLN A 49 -9.95 -22.57 13.14
N LYS A 50 -11.00 -22.77 13.92
CA LYS A 50 -11.18 -23.99 14.73
C LYS A 50 -11.37 -25.23 13.85
N GLU A 51 -12.18 -25.14 12.78
CA GLU A 51 -12.38 -26.21 11.80
C GLU A 51 -11.05 -26.66 11.19
N GLU A 52 -10.19 -25.70 10.82
CA GLU A 52 -8.86 -25.96 10.27
C GLU A 52 -7.79 -26.27 11.34
N LYS A 53 -8.22 -26.52 12.59
CA LYS A 53 -7.37 -26.97 13.71
C LYS A 53 -6.20 -26.04 14.02
N ILE A 54 -6.37 -24.72 13.82
CA ILE A 54 -5.36 -23.75 14.22
C ILE A 54 -5.20 -23.77 15.73
N SER A 55 -3.96 -23.91 16.23
CA SER A 55 -3.66 -24.08 17.65
C SER A 55 -3.63 -22.77 18.42
N PHE A 56 -3.14 -21.70 17.79
CA PHE A 56 -3.06 -20.35 18.37
C PHE A 56 -3.93 -19.40 17.56
N ILE A 57 -5.08 -19.05 18.09
CA ILE A 57 -6.09 -18.20 17.44
C ILE A 57 -6.12 -16.85 18.15
N PRO A 58 -5.77 -15.71 17.48
CA PRO A 58 -5.89 -14.40 18.07
C PRO A 58 -7.36 -14.00 18.19
N GLY A 59 -7.76 -13.49 19.37
CA GLY A 59 -9.17 -13.26 19.71
C GLY A 59 -9.72 -11.90 19.33
N ASN A 60 -8.87 -10.88 19.22
CA ASN A 60 -9.29 -9.47 19.08
C ASN A 60 -8.68 -8.74 17.87
N THR A 61 -8.38 -9.46 16.80
CA THR A 61 -7.83 -8.87 15.55
C THR A 61 -8.88 -8.18 14.70
N PHE A 62 -10.15 -8.35 15.00
CA PHE A 62 -11.24 -7.59 14.38
C PHE A 62 -11.17 -6.11 14.76
N SER A 63 -11.44 -5.24 13.80
CA SER A 63 -11.48 -3.78 13.99
C SER A 63 -12.55 -3.17 13.10
N PHE A 64 -13.27 -2.17 13.58
CA PHE A 64 -14.22 -1.40 12.76
C PHE A 64 -13.54 -0.51 11.74
N TYR A 65 -12.28 -0.09 12.01
CA TYR A 65 -11.56 0.81 11.12
C TYR A 65 -10.07 0.47 11.00
N ASP A 66 -9.32 0.48 12.10
CA ASP A 66 -7.87 0.30 12.11
C ASP A 66 -7.34 -0.19 13.46
N GLY A 67 -6.36 -1.11 13.47
CA GLY A 67 -5.78 -1.70 14.67
C GLY A 67 -4.98 -0.72 15.54
N ILE A 68 -4.37 0.32 14.94
CA ILE A 68 -3.70 1.38 15.72
C ILE A 68 -4.75 2.28 16.37
N LEU A 69 -5.87 2.55 15.71
CA LEU A 69 -6.99 3.25 16.33
C LEU A 69 -7.57 2.45 17.51
N ASP A 70 -7.70 1.12 17.38
CA ASP A 70 -8.08 0.25 18.49
C ASP A 70 -7.07 0.37 19.65
N THR A 71 -5.78 0.52 19.34
CA THR A 71 -4.73 0.72 20.36
C THR A 71 -4.82 2.11 21.00
N ILE A 72 -5.20 3.16 20.27
CA ILE A 72 -5.53 4.48 20.84
C ILE A 72 -6.63 4.35 21.89
N ILE A 73 -7.67 3.57 21.60
CA ILE A 73 -8.77 3.29 22.55
C ILE A 73 -8.27 2.45 23.75
N LEU A 74 -7.51 1.38 23.47
CA LEU A 74 -6.92 0.53 24.51
C LEU A 74 -6.11 1.33 25.55
N LEU A 75 -5.30 2.27 25.06
CA LEU A 75 -4.48 3.15 25.89
C LEU A 75 -5.24 4.37 26.40
N ASN A 76 -6.51 4.57 26.02
CA ASN A 76 -7.27 5.80 26.23
C ASN A 76 -6.49 7.07 25.82
N ALA A 77 -5.64 6.94 24.82
CA ALA A 77 -4.79 8.00 24.27
C ALA A 77 -5.57 8.90 23.29
N ILE A 78 -6.82 9.20 23.63
CA ILE A 78 -7.74 9.99 22.80
C ILE A 78 -7.40 11.47 22.96
N PRO A 79 -7.10 12.24 21.89
CA PRO A 79 -6.85 13.67 21.98
C PRO A 79 -8.06 14.43 22.55
N LYS A 80 -7.75 15.50 23.30
CA LYS A 80 -8.76 16.29 24.04
C LYS A 80 -9.92 16.77 23.16
N HIS A 81 -9.61 17.26 21.96
CA HIS A 81 -10.63 17.82 21.07
C HIS A 81 -11.69 16.80 20.58
N TYR A 82 -11.37 15.48 20.54
CA TYR A 82 -12.40 14.46 20.31
C TYR A 82 -13.21 14.13 21.56
N ARG A 83 -12.56 14.12 22.75
CA ARG A 83 -13.26 13.88 24.01
C ARG A 83 -14.26 15.00 24.34
N ASP A 84 -13.91 16.24 24.01
CA ASP A 84 -14.73 17.42 24.27
C ASP A 84 -16.06 17.42 23.43
N LEU A 85 -16.15 16.62 22.37
CA LEU A 85 -17.38 16.42 21.62
C LEU A 85 -18.49 15.73 22.45
N GLY A 86 -18.12 15.00 23.52
CA GLY A 86 -19.10 14.29 24.36
C GLY A 86 -19.95 13.28 23.58
N LEU A 87 -19.38 12.61 22.60
CA LEU A 87 -20.00 11.52 21.85
C LEU A 87 -19.92 10.22 22.67
N ASN A 88 -20.75 9.20 22.31
CA ASN A 88 -20.56 7.86 22.83
C ASN A 88 -19.27 7.25 22.29
N GLU A 89 -18.86 6.09 22.81
CA GLU A 89 -17.58 5.46 22.52
C GLU A 89 -17.41 5.17 21.01
N LEU A 90 -18.40 4.53 20.37
CA LEU A 90 -18.33 4.17 18.96
C LEU A 90 -18.31 5.41 18.05
N ASN A 91 -19.10 6.43 18.36
CA ASN A 91 -19.09 7.67 17.58
C ASN A 91 -17.80 8.48 17.80
N THR A 92 -17.20 8.44 19.02
CA THR A 92 -15.87 9.00 19.27
C THR A 92 -14.81 8.28 18.43
N TYR A 93 -14.86 6.95 18.38
CA TYR A 93 -13.99 6.12 17.54
C TYR A 93 -14.06 6.54 16.06
N PHE A 94 -15.27 6.68 15.51
CA PHE A 94 -15.44 7.14 14.14
C PHE A 94 -15.10 8.62 13.93
N ALA A 95 -15.27 9.48 14.94
CA ALA A 95 -14.83 10.87 14.86
C ALA A 95 -13.31 10.98 14.72
N ILE A 96 -12.55 10.16 15.43
CA ILE A 96 -11.10 10.08 15.31
C ILE A 96 -10.69 9.63 13.90
N ALA A 97 -11.40 8.64 13.33
CA ALA A 97 -11.10 8.05 12.03
C ALA A 97 -11.47 8.94 10.83
N ARG A 98 -12.55 9.75 10.94
CA ARG A 98 -13.17 10.45 9.81
C ARG A 98 -13.33 11.95 9.99
N GLY A 99 -13.10 12.44 11.20
CA GLY A 99 -13.56 13.75 11.64
C GLY A 99 -15.04 13.73 12.01
N TYR A 100 -15.47 14.83 12.60
CA TYR A 100 -16.85 15.07 12.97
C TYR A 100 -17.24 16.51 12.66
N GLN A 101 -18.40 16.72 12.04
CA GLN A 101 -18.99 18.03 11.86
C GLN A 101 -20.49 17.95 12.17
N GLY A 102 -20.91 18.65 13.20
CA GLY A 102 -22.30 18.62 13.68
C GLY A 102 -22.53 19.49 14.89
N GLU A 103 -23.65 19.28 15.58
CA GLU A 103 -24.10 20.10 16.72
C GLU A 103 -23.09 20.13 17.90
N LYS A 104 -22.26 19.08 18.05
CA LYS A 104 -21.31 18.97 19.16
C LYS A 104 -19.93 19.54 18.85
N GLY A 105 -19.69 19.98 17.63
CA GLY A 105 -18.43 20.59 17.23
C GLY A 105 -18.00 20.30 15.80
N ASP A 106 -16.78 20.72 15.46
CA ASP A 106 -16.14 20.48 14.17
C ASP A 106 -14.68 20.07 14.42
N VAL A 107 -14.35 18.82 14.12
CA VAL A 107 -12.99 18.28 14.25
C VAL A 107 -12.59 17.49 13.03
N LYS A 108 -11.33 17.62 12.63
CA LYS A 108 -10.76 16.86 11.52
C LYS A 108 -10.39 15.44 11.99
N ALA A 109 -10.34 14.48 11.05
CA ALA A 109 -9.78 13.16 11.31
C ALA A 109 -8.28 13.24 11.67
N LEU A 110 -7.79 12.26 12.40
CA LEU A 110 -6.34 12.05 12.53
C LEU A 110 -5.71 11.84 11.15
N SER A 111 -4.43 12.17 11.03
CA SER A 111 -3.69 11.87 9.81
C SER A 111 -3.55 10.38 9.60
N MET A 112 -3.49 9.95 8.34
CA MET A 112 -3.40 8.55 7.95
C MET A 112 -2.06 8.30 7.25
N ARG A 113 -1.43 7.14 7.51
CA ARG A 113 -0.21 6.70 6.86
C ARG A 113 -0.31 5.23 6.46
N LYS A 114 0.52 4.81 5.51
CA LYS A 114 0.64 3.40 5.14
C LYS A 114 1.22 2.58 6.28
N TRP A 115 0.66 1.37 6.44
CA TRP A 115 1.17 0.36 7.34
C TRP A 115 2.38 -0.33 6.69
N TYR A 116 3.56 0.20 6.97
CA TYR A 116 4.84 -0.22 6.41
C TYR A 116 4.81 -0.28 4.87
N ASN A 117 5.27 -1.37 4.27
CA ASN A 117 5.29 -1.60 2.82
C ASN A 117 4.02 -2.29 2.27
N THR A 118 2.88 -2.14 2.94
CA THR A 118 1.57 -2.69 2.54
C THR A 118 0.67 -1.64 1.88
N ASN A 119 -0.47 -2.07 1.34
CA ASN A 119 -1.52 -1.17 0.88
C ASN A 119 -2.51 -0.76 2.00
N TYR A 120 -2.34 -1.30 3.20
CA TYR A 120 -3.14 -0.95 4.36
C TYR A 120 -2.65 0.35 4.99
N HIS A 121 -3.58 1.12 5.59
CA HIS A 121 -3.28 2.40 6.23
C HIS A 121 -3.74 2.39 7.67
N TYR A 122 -3.03 3.11 8.52
CA TYR A 122 -3.35 3.29 9.93
C TYR A 122 -3.53 4.77 10.28
N MET A 123 -4.31 5.02 11.35
CA MET A 123 -4.49 6.35 11.92
C MET A 123 -3.29 6.68 12.81
N VAL A 124 -2.61 7.80 12.54
CA VAL A 124 -1.42 8.21 13.29
C VAL A 124 -1.82 8.71 14.67
N PRO A 125 -1.38 8.08 15.77
CA PRO A 125 -1.71 8.52 17.11
C PRO A 125 -1.17 9.93 17.40
N GLU A 126 -1.97 10.75 18.08
CA GLU A 126 -1.57 12.07 18.55
C GLU A 126 -1.66 12.11 20.08
N LEU A 127 -0.54 12.44 20.73
CA LEU A 127 -0.43 12.58 22.17
C LEU A 127 -0.41 14.09 22.51
N ASP A 128 -1.52 14.59 23.05
CA ASP A 128 -1.64 15.98 23.48
C ASP A 128 -1.32 16.12 24.99
N ASP A 129 -1.10 17.33 25.47
CA ASP A 129 -0.76 17.62 26.87
C ASP A 129 -1.83 17.14 27.88
N TYR A 130 -3.01 16.80 27.41
CA TYR A 130 -4.17 16.37 28.18
C TYR A 130 -4.43 14.86 28.04
N ALA A 131 -3.57 14.10 27.38
CA ALA A 131 -3.73 12.66 27.21
C ALA A 131 -3.79 11.97 28.59
N LYS A 132 -4.85 11.18 28.80
CA LYS A 132 -5.07 10.41 30.03
C LYS A 132 -4.85 8.93 29.76
N ILE A 133 -3.59 8.54 29.58
CA ILE A 133 -3.23 7.17 29.27
C ILE A 133 -3.58 6.27 30.45
N LYS A 134 -4.47 5.31 30.20
CA LYS A 134 -4.93 4.28 31.15
C LYS A 134 -5.53 3.10 30.36
N LEU A 135 -5.54 1.93 30.96
CA LEU A 135 -6.08 0.73 30.29
C LEU A 135 -7.59 0.84 30.04
N ASN A 136 -8.00 0.58 28.79
CA ASN A 136 -9.37 0.27 28.38
C ASN A 136 -9.37 -1.03 27.56
N ALA A 137 -9.51 -2.17 28.23
CA ALA A 137 -9.43 -3.50 27.63
C ALA A 137 -10.81 -4.16 27.40
N ASP A 138 -11.90 -3.42 27.48
CA ASP A 138 -13.27 -3.96 27.40
C ASP A 138 -13.49 -4.70 26.07
N LYS A 139 -13.07 -4.14 24.94
CA LYS A 139 -13.13 -4.80 23.63
C LYS A 139 -12.40 -6.14 23.65
N ILE A 140 -11.17 -6.18 24.16
CA ILE A 140 -10.35 -7.41 24.17
C ILE A 140 -11.07 -8.51 24.93
N PHE A 141 -11.46 -8.24 26.16
CA PHE A 141 -12.04 -9.28 27.01
C PHE A 141 -13.46 -9.68 26.57
N SER A 142 -14.26 -8.76 26.01
CA SER A 142 -15.56 -9.10 25.45
C SER A 142 -15.45 -10.03 24.24
N GLU A 143 -14.52 -9.78 23.34
CA GLU A 143 -14.30 -10.62 22.14
C GLU A 143 -13.74 -12.01 22.52
N LEU A 144 -12.86 -12.09 23.52
CA LEU A 144 -12.39 -13.38 24.06
C LEU A 144 -13.52 -14.21 24.70
N GLU A 145 -14.43 -13.56 25.43
CA GLU A 145 -15.61 -14.22 25.98
C GLU A 145 -16.60 -14.66 24.91
N GLU A 146 -16.78 -13.90 23.82
CA GLU A 146 -17.56 -14.30 22.66
C GLU A 146 -16.98 -15.61 22.04
N ALA A 147 -15.66 -15.65 21.80
CA ALA A 147 -15.00 -16.84 21.26
C ALA A 147 -15.12 -18.05 22.20
N LYS A 148 -14.96 -17.84 23.50
CA LYS A 148 -15.08 -18.88 24.54
C LYS A 148 -16.48 -19.51 24.58
N LYS A 149 -17.54 -18.70 24.43
CA LYS A 149 -18.92 -19.23 24.31
C LYS A 149 -19.13 -20.14 23.11
N LEU A 150 -18.35 -19.97 22.05
CA LEU A 150 -18.32 -20.83 20.85
C LEU A 150 -17.41 -22.06 21.03
N GLY A 151 -16.80 -22.22 22.21
CA GLY A 151 -15.81 -23.25 22.47
C GLY A 151 -14.52 -23.08 21.65
N VAL A 152 -14.15 -21.85 21.34
CA VAL A 152 -12.89 -21.51 20.69
C VAL A 152 -11.96 -20.88 21.72
N ASN A 153 -10.79 -21.47 21.91
CA ASN A 153 -9.77 -20.91 22.79
C ASN A 153 -8.94 -19.89 22.01
N THR A 154 -8.97 -18.65 22.46
CA THR A 154 -8.28 -17.52 21.82
C THR A 154 -7.39 -16.80 22.81
N HIS A 155 -6.44 -16.01 22.31
CA HIS A 155 -5.56 -15.17 23.12
C HIS A 155 -5.61 -13.71 22.65
N PRO A 156 -5.33 -12.74 23.54
CA PRO A 156 -5.18 -11.34 23.14
C PRO A 156 -4.05 -11.15 22.14
N SER A 157 -4.27 -10.28 21.15
CA SER A 157 -3.24 -9.77 20.24
C SER A 157 -3.31 -8.26 20.25
N VAL A 158 -2.21 -7.60 20.58
CA VAL A 158 -2.14 -6.14 20.69
C VAL A 158 -0.90 -5.60 20.01
N ILE A 159 -1.02 -4.39 19.42
CA ILE A 159 0.16 -3.65 18.96
C ILE A 159 1.02 -3.31 20.15
N GLY A 160 2.32 -3.52 20.03
CA GLY A 160 3.26 -3.32 21.13
C GLY A 160 3.53 -1.85 21.46
N PRO A 161 3.97 -1.60 22.72
CA PRO A 161 4.24 -0.26 23.22
C PRO A 161 5.35 0.46 22.45
N PHE A 162 6.37 -0.25 21.99
CA PHE A 162 7.47 0.34 21.23
C PHE A 162 6.98 0.81 19.85
N THR A 163 6.26 -0.03 19.11
CA THR A 163 5.65 0.33 17.82
C THR A 163 4.70 1.51 17.99
N PHE A 164 3.77 1.45 18.94
CA PHE A 164 2.85 2.56 19.20
C PHE A 164 3.60 3.86 19.52
N TYR A 165 4.58 3.81 20.42
CA TYR A 165 5.40 4.96 20.78
C TYR A 165 6.13 5.54 19.58
N LYS A 166 6.77 4.72 18.76
CA LYS A 166 7.50 5.19 17.56
C LYS A 166 6.57 5.86 16.54
N LEU A 167 5.38 5.32 16.33
CA LEU A 167 4.40 5.84 15.36
C LEU A 167 3.65 7.08 15.84
N ALA A 168 3.49 7.27 17.15
CA ALA A 168 2.76 8.40 17.71
C ALA A 168 3.50 9.73 17.50
N LYS A 169 2.72 10.82 17.39
CA LYS A 169 3.21 12.21 17.35
C LYS A 169 2.76 12.94 18.62
N THR A 170 3.58 13.87 19.08
CA THR A 170 3.16 14.84 20.11
C THR A 170 2.56 16.07 19.44
N THR A 171 1.47 16.58 20.00
CA THR A 171 0.76 17.79 19.49
C THR A 171 0.66 18.90 20.54
N GLY A 172 1.30 18.70 21.70
CA GLY A 172 1.40 19.67 22.78
C GLY A 172 2.83 20.11 23.05
N ASN A 173 3.08 20.58 24.29
CA ASN A 173 4.39 21.05 24.75
C ASN A 173 5.19 19.97 25.51
N LYS A 174 4.54 18.89 25.92
CA LYS A 174 5.20 17.78 26.63
C LYS A 174 6.15 17.02 25.73
N ASP A 175 7.29 16.64 26.27
CA ASP A 175 8.18 15.70 25.60
C ASP A 175 7.50 14.31 25.46
N LYS A 176 7.76 13.65 24.36
CA LYS A 176 7.19 12.32 24.09
C LYS A 176 7.55 11.30 25.16
N ARG A 177 8.74 11.42 25.75
CA ARG A 177 9.24 10.55 26.80
C ARG A 177 8.37 10.57 28.08
N GLU A 178 7.68 11.68 28.35
CA GLU A 178 6.81 11.81 29.52
C GLU A 178 5.59 10.86 29.49
N TYR A 179 5.20 10.39 28.29
CA TYR A 179 4.08 9.44 28.15
C TYR A 179 4.50 7.99 28.32
N LEU A 180 5.81 7.67 28.18
CA LEU A 180 6.31 6.30 28.09
C LEU A 180 5.97 5.47 29.35
N GLY A 181 6.20 6.01 30.54
CA GLY A 181 5.90 5.31 31.81
C GLY A 181 4.43 4.91 31.92
N ASN A 182 3.51 5.81 31.50
CA ASN A 182 2.08 5.50 31.50
C ASN A 182 1.73 4.43 30.46
N ILE A 183 2.37 4.45 29.27
CA ILE A 183 2.18 3.42 28.26
C ILE A 183 2.63 2.07 28.82
N ILE A 184 3.82 1.96 29.38
CA ILE A 184 4.35 0.74 30.02
C ILE A 184 3.38 0.21 31.07
N ASN A 185 2.88 1.07 31.95
CA ASN A 185 1.94 0.69 33.01
C ASN A 185 0.65 0.09 32.45
N VAL A 186 0.14 0.58 31.32
CA VAL A 186 -1.05 -0.02 30.67
C VAL A 186 -0.79 -1.46 30.22
N TYR A 187 0.37 -1.77 29.67
CA TYR A 187 0.70 -3.14 29.28
C TYR A 187 0.93 -4.05 30.49
N ILE A 188 1.52 -3.54 31.58
CA ILE A 188 1.62 -4.28 32.84
C ILE A 188 0.22 -4.59 33.38
N GLU A 189 -0.68 -3.60 33.47
CA GLU A 189 -2.06 -3.81 33.92
C GLU A 189 -2.82 -4.79 33.01
N LEU A 190 -2.59 -4.76 31.67
CA LEU A 190 -3.18 -5.71 30.75
C LEU A 190 -2.73 -7.15 31.07
N LEU A 191 -1.43 -7.38 31.30
CA LEU A 191 -0.91 -8.69 31.67
C LEU A 191 -1.46 -9.16 33.02
N GLU A 192 -1.60 -8.27 34.00
CA GLU A 192 -2.22 -8.59 35.28
C GLU A 192 -3.67 -9.06 35.13
N LYS A 193 -4.48 -8.33 34.32
CA LYS A 193 -5.86 -8.75 34.00
C LYS A 193 -5.93 -10.07 33.24
N CYS A 194 -4.96 -10.32 32.36
CA CYS A 194 -4.85 -11.62 31.68
C CYS A 194 -4.56 -12.76 32.67
N ASN A 195 -3.67 -12.55 33.64
CA ASN A 195 -3.45 -13.50 34.75
C ASN A 195 -4.71 -13.79 35.54
N GLU A 196 -5.44 -12.73 35.98
CA GLU A 196 -6.70 -12.85 36.72
C GLU A 196 -7.75 -13.69 35.97
N LYS A 197 -7.74 -13.62 34.63
CA LYS A 197 -8.66 -14.36 33.76
C LYS A 197 -8.13 -15.74 33.30
N ASN A 198 -6.96 -16.15 33.81
CA ASN A 198 -6.28 -17.39 33.44
C ASN A 198 -6.04 -17.50 31.91
N ILE A 199 -5.65 -16.41 31.29
CA ILE A 199 -5.22 -16.37 29.87
C ILE A 199 -3.77 -16.83 29.81
N GLU A 200 -3.48 -17.88 29.04
CA GLU A 200 -2.16 -18.49 28.97
C GLU A 200 -1.16 -17.65 28.16
N TRP A 201 -1.60 -17.10 27.01
CA TRP A 201 -0.74 -16.36 26.08
C TRP A 201 -1.27 -14.96 25.76
N VAL A 202 -0.36 -14.02 25.60
CA VAL A 202 -0.62 -12.69 25.02
C VAL A 202 0.37 -12.46 23.88
N GLN A 203 -0.14 -12.15 22.69
CA GLN A 203 0.66 -11.74 21.53
C GLN A 203 0.84 -10.24 21.54
N ILE A 204 2.09 -9.77 21.50
CA ILE A 204 2.45 -8.36 21.36
C ILE A 204 3.17 -8.15 20.04
N GLU A 205 2.59 -7.33 19.17
CA GLU A 205 3.05 -7.12 17.81
C GLU A 205 3.98 -5.90 17.72
N GLU A 206 5.23 -6.13 17.33
CA GLU A 206 6.26 -5.08 17.21
C GLU A 206 6.86 -5.02 15.80
N PRO A 207 6.07 -4.70 14.76
CA PRO A 207 6.59 -4.59 13.41
C PRO A 207 7.60 -3.44 13.24
N GLN A 208 7.66 -2.48 14.13
CA GLN A 208 8.66 -1.41 14.08
C GLN A 208 10.09 -1.96 14.18
N LEU A 209 10.30 -3.12 14.80
CA LEU A 209 11.62 -3.74 14.96
C LEU A 209 12.28 -4.21 13.65
N VAL A 210 11.49 -4.36 12.57
CA VAL A 210 12.03 -4.75 11.26
C VAL A 210 12.49 -3.54 10.42
N THR A 211 12.31 -2.31 10.90
CA THR A 211 12.87 -1.10 10.29
C THR A 211 14.26 -0.79 10.86
N ASP A 212 14.98 0.18 10.27
CA ASP A 212 16.26 0.62 10.81
C ASP A 212 16.12 1.06 12.26
N GLN A 213 16.92 0.52 13.15
CA GLN A 213 16.97 0.85 14.58
C GLN A 213 18.31 1.48 14.92
N THR A 214 18.28 2.58 15.65
CA THR A 214 19.47 3.18 16.27
C THR A 214 19.80 2.48 17.59
N GLU A 215 21.01 2.69 18.12
CA GLU A 215 21.35 2.19 19.45
C GLU A 215 20.41 2.72 20.55
N GLU A 216 19.92 3.95 20.40
CA GLU A 216 18.94 4.55 21.31
C GLU A 216 17.59 3.84 21.22
N ASP A 217 17.17 3.48 20.01
CA ASP A 217 15.92 2.72 19.79
C ASP A 217 15.99 1.33 20.41
N ILE A 218 17.13 0.66 20.29
CA ILE A 218 17.33 -0.67 20.87
C ILE A 218 17.33 -0.59 22.40
N LYS A 219 18.00 0.41 23.00
CA LYS A 219 17.96 0.65 24.45
C LYS A 219 16.56 0.99 24.94
N LEU A 220 15.81 1.77 24.18
CA LEU A 220 14.41 2.08 24.49
C LEU A 220 13.54 0.82 24.49
N PHE A 221 13.70 -0.02 23.48
CA PHE A 221 12.99 -1.30 23.40
C PHE A 221 13.34 -2.21 24.60
N GLU A 222 14.60 -2.35 24.91
CA GLU A 222 15.11 -3.12 26.07
C GLU A 222 14.51 -2.60 27.38
N GLU A 223 14.56 -1.30 27.64
CA GLU A 223 13.97 -0.64 28.83
C GLU A 223 12.49 -0.95 28.96
N VAL A 224 11.72 -0.75 27.89
CA VAL A 224 10.27 -0.97 27.87
C VAL A 224 9.93 -2.41 28.21
N TYR A 225 10.59 -3.37 27.54
CA TYR A 225 10.24 -4.78 27.73
C TYR A 225 10.83 -5.41 28.97
N THR A 226 11.96 -4.95 29.45
CA THR A 226 12.49 -5.37 30.78
C THR A 226 11.45 -5.07 31.87
N GLU A 227 10.84 -3.88 31.86
CA GLU A 227 9.86 -3.53 32.87
C GLU A 227 8.53 -4.28 32.73
N ILE A 228 8.04 -4.45 31.48
CA ILE A 228 6.80 -5.19 31.22
C ILE A 228 6.95 -6.67 31.57
N LEU A 229 8.01 -7.33 31.12
CA LEU A 229 8.20 -8.77 31.27
C LEU A 229 8.48 -9.17 32.73
N LYS A 230 9.12 -8.31 33.50
CA LYS A 230 9.28 -8.49 34.96
C LYS A 230 7.94 -8.67 35.70
N ASN A 231 6.87 -8.13 35.15
CA ASN A 231 5.52 -8.14 35.73
C ASN A 231 4.57 -9.16 35.07
N LYS A 232 5.02 -10.01 34.12
CA LYS A 232 4.17 -10.93 33.36
C LYS A 232 3.55 -12.07 34.18
N LYS A 233 4.14 -12.41 35.35
CA LYS A 233 3.70 -13.55 36.22
C LYS A 233 3.62 -14.87 35.41
N ASP A 234 2.44 -15.52 35.43
CA ASP A 234 2.21 -16.82 34.75
C ASP A 234 1.79 -16.68 33.28
N VAL A 235 1.49 -15.45 32.79
CA VAL A 235 1.13 -15.21 31.41
C VAL A 235 2.37 -15.33 30.52
N LYS A 236 2.27 -16.13 29.48
CA LYS A 236 3.29 -16.23 28.44
C LYS A 236 3.16 -15.11 27.44
N VAL A 237 4.26 -14.44 27.13
CA VAL A 237 4.30 -13.32 26.19
C VAL A 237 4.99 -13.73 24.90
N LEU A 238 4.25 -13.65 23.80
CA LEU A 238 4.75 -13.80 22.44
C LEU A 238 5.08 -12.43 21.85
N LEU A 239 6.36 -12.16 21.59
CA LEU A 239 6.77 -11.05 20.74
C LEU A 239 6.58 -11.44 19.28
N GLN A 240 5.71 -10.74 18.53
CA GLN A 240 5.45 -11.02 17.13
C GLN A 240 6.02 -9.92 16.23
N THR A 241 6.92 -10.27 15.32
CA THR A 241 7.45 -9.39 14.28
C THR A 241 7.04 -9.89 12.90
N TYR A 242 6.96 -8.99 11.92
CA TYR A 242 6.58 -9.30 10.54
C TYR A 242 7.00 -8.20 9.56
N PHE A 243 6.98 -8.50 8.24
CA PHE A 243 7.39 -7.66 7.10
C PHE A 243 8.90 -7.53 6.91
N GLY A 244 9.72 -8.31 7.60
CA GLY A 244 11.16 -8.29 7.47
C GLY A 244 11.88 -8.98 8.61
N ASP A 245 13.21 -8.86 8.64
CA ASP A 245 14.05 -9.40 9.71
C ASP A 245 14.42 -8.35 10.77
N VAL A 246 14.81 -8.83 11.94
CA VAL A 246 15.14 -8.02 13.12
C VAL A 246 16.65 -7.89 13.34
N ARG A 247 17.42 -7.76 12.25
CA ARG A 247 18.90 -7.79 12.26
C ARG A 247 19.58 -6.87 13.28
N ASP A 248 19.01 -5.69 13.55
CA ASP A 248 19.62 -4.71 14.47
C ASP A 248 19.41 -5.06 15.94
N CYS A 249 18.34 -5.79 16.26
CA CYS A 249 17.91 -6.04 17.64
C CYS A 249 17.74 -7.53 17.98
N TYR A 250 18.17 -8.45 17.09
CA TYR A 250 18.00 -9.88 17.31
C TYR A 250 18.63 -10.36 18.63
N GLY A 251 19.85 -9.91 18.95
CA GLY A 251 20.52 -10.24 20.22
C GLY A 251 19.70 -9.82 21.44
N THR A 252 19.23 -8.57 21.46
CA THR A 252 18.38 -8.04 22.56
C THR A 252 17.08 -8.83 22.68
N ILE A 253 16.43 -9.18 21.54
CA ILE A 253 15.18 -9.94 21.53
C ILE A 253 15.33 -11.31 22.17
N ILE A 254 16.39 -12.04 21.84
CA ILE A 254 16.60 -13.40 22.37
C ILE A 254 17.01 -13.41 23.84
N GLU A 255 17.61 -12.33 24.35
CA GLU A 255 18.01 -12.19 25.78
C GLU A 255 16.85 -11.78 26.68
N LEU A 256 15.85 -11.03 26.20
CA LEU A 256 14.68 -10.62 26.96
C LEU A 256 13.78 -11.83 27.31
N ASP A 257 13.07 -11.75 28.43
CA ASP A 257 12.28 -12.85 29.01
C ASP A 257 10.91 -13.08 28.31
N PHE A 258 10.93 -13.07 26.97
CA PHE A 258 9.79 -13.54 26.17
C PHE A 258 9.67 -15.06 26.22
N ASP A 259 8.44 -15.59 26.22
CA ASP A 259 8.19 -17.03 26.14
C ASP A 259 8.10 -17.54 24.69
N GLY A 260 7.75 -16.66 23.77
CA GLY A 260 7.70 -16.92 22.35
C GLY A 260 8.23 -15.74 21.54
N ILE A 261 8.83 -16.05 20.40
CA ILE A 261 9.33 -15.06 19.44
C ILE A 261 8.84 -15.44 18.05
N GLY A 262 8.07 -14.55 17.42
CA GLY A 262 7.56 -14.68 16.06
C GLY A 262 8.47 -13.95 15.07
N LEU A 263 9.02 -14.68 14.10
CA LEU A 263 9.94 -14.18 13.09
C LEU A 263 9.42 -14.48 11.69
N ASP A 264 9.62 -13.54 10.77
CA ASP A 264 9.25 -13.64 9.36
C ASP A 264 10.35 -14.37 8.57
N PHE A 265 9.98 -15.48 7.90
CA PHE A 265 10.85 -16.24 7.00
C PHE A 265 10.49 -16.05 5.51
N THR A 266 9.54 -15.17 5.20
CA THR A 266 9.15 -14.86 3.82
C THR A 266 9.77 -13.56 3.34
N GLU A 267 9.64 -12.47 4.10
CA GLU A 267 10.27 -11.18 3.83
C GLU A 267 11.53 -10.94 4.67
N GLY A 268 11.70 -11.69 5.76
CA GLY A 268 12.87 -11.65 6.65
C GLY A 268 14.07 -12.35 6.06
N ARG A 269 14.70 -11.76 5.06
CA ARG A 269 15.79 -12.37 4.26
C ARG A 269 17.00 -12.83 5.06
N LYS A 270 17.26 -12.21 6.20
CA LYS A 270 18.38 -12.57 7.09
C LYS A 270 17.95 -13.45 8.27
N THR A 271 16.65 -13.78 8.43
CA THR A 271 16.13 -14.48 9.61
C THR A 271 16.80 -15.83 9.84
N GLU A 272 16.91 -16.69 8.82
CA GLU A 272 17.62 -18.00 8.95
C GLU A 272 19.09 -17.82 9.32
N LYS A 273 19.75 -16.82 8.73
CA LYS A 273 21.16 -16.49 9.01
C LYS A 273 21.34 -16.00 10.45
N LEU A 274 20.46 -15.12 10.93
CA LEU A 274 20.50 -14.61 12.31
C LEU A 274 20.42 -15.76 13.33
N ILE A 275 19.48 -16.70 13.12
CA ILE A 275 19.36 -17.90 13.97
C ILE A 275 20.59 -18.80 13.85
N ALA A 276 21.15 -18.97 12.66
CA ALA A 276 22.31 -19.82 12.45
C ALA A 276 23.58 -19.28 13.10
N GLU A 277 23.76 -17.95 13.12
CA GLU A 277 24.95 -17.28 13.67
C GLU A 277 24.86 -17.01 15.17
N ASN A 278 23.66 -16.70 15.69
CA ASN A 278 23.48 -16.27 17.08
C ASN A 278 22.74 -17.31 17.94
N GLY A 279 22.23 -18.39 17.34
CA GLY A 279 21.42 -19.39 18.02
C GLY A 279 19.99 -18.90 18.29
N PHE A 280 19.17 -19.76 18.90
CA PHE A 280 17.83 -19.47 19.40
C PHE A 280 17.67 -20.14 20.78
N PRO A 281 17.13 -19.45 21.81
CA PRO A 281 17.02 -19.99 23.17
C PRO A 281 16.12 -21.25 23.21
N LYS A 282 16.56 -22.27 23.91
CA LYS A 282 15.87 -23.58 24.00
C LYS A 282 14.56 -23.53 24.77
N ASP A 283 14.47 -22.62 25.72
CA ASP A 283 13.31 -22.40 26.59
C ASP A 283 12.19 -21.57 25.93
N LYS A 284 12.49 -20.96 24.78
CA LYS A 284 11.53 -20.16 24.04
C LYS A 284 10.89 -20.91 22.88
N VAL A 285 9.68 -20.49 22.50
CA VAL A 285 8.96 -21.01 21.34
C VAL A 285 9.21 -20.12 20.13
N LEU A 286 9.70 -20.70 19.04
CA LEU A 286 9.83 -20.02 17.75
C LEU A 286 8.51 -20.10 16.98
N PHE A 287 7.85 -18.97 16.74
CA PHE A 287 6.73 -18.86 15.81
C PHE A 287 7.29 -18.54 14.43
N ALA A 288 7.43 -19.58 13.61
CA ALA A 288 8.06 -19.45 12.29
C ALA A 288 7.05 -19.02 11.23
N GLY A 289 7.14 -17.77 10.80
CA GLY A 289 6.29 -17.15 9.78
C GLY A 289 6.66 -17.59 8.37
N VAL A 290 6.26 -18.80 7.99
CA VAL A 290 6.65 -19.44 6.71
C VAL A 290 5.53 -19.48 5.66
N VAL A 291 4.27 -19.19 6.03
CA VAL A 291 3.16 -19.07 5.10
C VAL A 291 2.93 -17.59 4.78
N ASN A 292 3.10 -17.19 3.52
CA ASN A 292 3.01 -15.79 3.11
C ASN A 292 1.61 -15.22 3.34
N GLY A 293 1.48 -14.27 4.29
CA GLY A 293 0.23 -13.57 4.61
C GLY A 293 -0.07 -12.34 3.74
N LYS A 294 0.84 -11.97 2.82
CA LYS A 294 0.75 -10.77 1.97
C LYS A 294 0.49 -11.07 0.50
N ASN A 295 0.70 -12.31 0.05
CA ASN A 295 0.52 -12.72 -1.33
C ASN A 295 -0.48 -13.88 -1.43
N ILE A 296 -1.06 -14.04 -2.60
CA ILE A 296 -2.22 -14.90 -2.86
C ILE A 296 -1.87 -16.28 -3.41
N TRP A 297 -0.58 -16.58 -3.57
CA TRP A 297 -0.14 -17.83 -4.16
C TRP A 297 -0.19 -18.97 -3.15
N LYS A 298 -0.44 -20.17 -3.68
CA LYS A 298 -0.33 -21.40 -2.91
C LYS A 298 1.10 -21.57 -2.38
N CYS A 299 1.20 -21.90 -1.09
CA CYS A 299 2.48 -22.09 -0.41
C CYS A 299 3.27 -23.26 -1.01
N ASP A 300 4.56 -23.07 -1.31
CA ASP A 300 5.46 -24.14 -1.73
C ASP A 300 5.96 -24.92 -0.50
N TYR A 301 5.38 -26.10 -0.25
CA TYR A 301 5.72 -26.92 0.92
C TYR A 301 7.18 -27.37 0.90
N ARG A 302 7.80 -27.53 -0.25
CA ARG A 302 9.24 -27.85 -0.34
C ARG A 302 10.10 -26.76 0.29
N LYS A 303 9.82 -25.48 -0.02
CA LYS A 303 10.53 -24.35 0.57
C LYS A 303 10.35 -24.32 2.08
N VAL A 304 9.10 -24.47 2.55
CA VAL A 304 8.79 -24.44 3.98
C VAL A 304 9.47 -25.58 4.72
N LEU A 305 9.39 -26.81 4.21
CA LEU A 305 10.02 -27.97 4.86
C LEU A 305 11.54 -27.84 4.89
N ASN A 306 12.16 -27.26 3.87
CA ASN A 306 13.60 -26.96 3.89
C ASN A 306 13.96 -25.98 5.00
N ILE A 307 13.20 -24.89 5.16
CA ILE A 307 13.41 -23.92 6.26
C ILE A 307 13.28 -24.63 7.62
N LEU A 308 12.22 -25.39 7.82
CA LEU A 308 11.98 -26.12 9.08
C LEU A 308 13.06 -27.17 9.37
N ASN A 309 13.54 -27.84 8.32
CA ASN A 309 14.67 -28.79 8.46
C ASN A 309 15.98 -28.08 8.83
N ASN A 310 16.26 -26.89 8.29
CA ASN A 310 17.41 -26.07 8.64
C ASN A 310 17.35 -25.55 10.09
N LEU A 311 16.14 -25.39 10.64
CA LEU A 311 15.88 -24.98 12.03
C LEU A 311 15.98 -26.16 13.03
N LYS A 312 15.95 -27.40 12.54
CA LYS A 312 16.06 -28.61 13.37
C LYS A 312 17.39 -28.60 14.15
N GLY A 313 17.30 -28.74 15.45
CA GLY A 313 18.47 -28.68 16.35
C GLY A 313 18.94 -27.25 16.70
N LYS A 314 18.35 -26.22 16.10
CA LYS A 314 18.61 -24.81 16.43
C LYS A 314 17.50 -24.18 17.27
N ALA A 315 16.24 -24.57 17.01
CA ALA A 315 15.09 -24.22 17.83
C ALA A 315 14.38 -25.52 18.23
N GLU A 316 14.16 -25.73 19.54
CA GLU A 316 13.56 -26.95 20.05
C GLU A 316 12.02 -26.94 19.91
N ASN A 317 11.40 -25.80 20.13
CA ASN A 317 9.95 -25.63 20.09
C ASN A 317 9.56 -24.72 18.92
N ILE A 318 8.94 -25.27 17.90
CA ILE A 318 8.52 -24.52 16.70
C ILE A 318 7.00 -24.58 16.54
N VAL A 319 6.39 -23.42 16.24
CA VAL A 319 5.01 -23.25 15.81
C VAL A 319 5.04 -22.71 14.37
N VAL A 320 4.33 -23.37 13.46
CA VAL A 320 4.21 -22.94 12.06
C VAL A 320 3.13 -21.87 11.97
N THR A 321 3.48 -20.68 11.42
CA THR A 321 2.54 -19.56 11.35
C THR A 321 2.58 -18.82 10.01
N THR A 322 1.62 -17.92 9.82
CA THR A 322 1.67 -16.94 8.72
C THR A 322 2.79 -15.92 8.96
N SER A 323 3.37 -15.41 7.88
CA SER A 323 4.46 -14.41 7.96
C SER A 323 4.00 -13.05 8.47
N CYS A 324 2.71 -12.73 8.28
CA CYS A 324 2.02 -11.56 8.78
C CYS A 324 0.52 -11.85 8.85
N SER A 325 -0.28 -10.86 9.24
CA SER A 325 -1.74 -10.97 9.26
C SER A 325 -2.31 -11.28 7.87
N LEU A 326 -3.25 -12.21 7.78
CA LEU A 326 -4.03 -12.50 6.57
C LEU A 326 -4.97 -11.35 6.15
N LEU A 327 -4.98 -10.24 6.87
CA LEU A 327 -5.65 -8.99 6.50
C LEU A 327 -5.26 -8.51 5.08
N HIS A 328 -4.04 -8.84 4.63
CA HIS A 328 -3.47 -8.36 3.37
C HIS A 328 -3.81 -9.22 2.15
N VAL A 329 -4.53 -10.32 2.33
CA VAL A 329 -5.01 -11.18 1.25
C VAL A 329 -6.54 -11.23 1.21
N PRO A 330 -7.17 -11.60 0.08
CA PRO A 330 -8.61 -11.75 -0.02
C PRO A 330 -9.14 -12.85 0.91
N TYR A 331 -10.45 -12.85 1.14
CA TYR A 331 -11.08 -13.72 2.13
C TYR A 331 -11.08 -15.21 1.72
N THR A 332 -11.65 -15.55 0.55
CA THR A 332 -11.82 -16.94 0.08
C THR A 332 -11.94 -17.03 -1.44
N LEU A 333 -11.52 -18.16 -2.02
CA LEU A 333 -11.65 -18.47 -3.44
C LEU A 333 -13.06 -18.91 -3.86
N ARG A 334 -13.94 -19.30 -2.93
CA ARG A 334 -15.27 -19.84 -3.24
C ARG A 334 -16.13 -18.96 -4.12
N ASN A 335 -15.88 -17.66 -4.12
CA ASN A 335 -16.68 -16.65 -4.82
C ASN A 335 -16.10 -16.25 -6.19
N GLU A 336 -15.06 -16.93 -6.66
CA GLU A 336 -14.38 -16.62 -7.93
C GLU A 336 -14.90 -17.52 -9.07
N GLU A 337 -16.19 -17.36 -9.43
CA GLU A 337 -16.89 -18.25 -10.38
C GLU A 337 -16.41 -18.13 -11.84
N LYS A 338 -15.81 -16.98 -12.22
CA LYS A 338 -15.33 -16.74 -13.60
C LYS A 338 -13.96 -17.32 -13.89
N LEU A 339 -13.20 -17.66 -12.87
CA LEU A 339 -11.88 -18.23 -13.03
C LEU A 339 -11.96 -19.76 -13.20
N THR A 340 -11.18 -20.28 -14.13
CA THR A 340 -11.11 -21.74 -14.34
C THR A 340 -10.38 -22.41 -13.18
N GLU A 341 -10.69 -23.68 -12.92
CA GLU A 341 -10.02 -24.48 -11.91
C GLU A 341 -8.49 -24.54 -12.12
N ASN A 342 -8.05 -24.53 -13.39
CA ASN A 342 -6.61 -24.49 -13.72
C ASN A 342 -5.91 -23.22 -13.24
N ILE A 343 -6.62 -22.10 -13.10
CA ILE A 343 -6.11 -20.85 -12.52
C ILE A 343 -6.24 -20.90 -11.00
N LEU A 344 -7.44 -21.22 -10.49
CA LEU A 344 -7.76 -21.20 -9.06
C LEU A 344 -6.85 -22.13 -8.22
N LYS A 345 -6.44 -23.28 -8.75
CA LYS A 345 -5.56 -24.24 -8.04
C LYS A 345 -4.22 -23.62 -7.59
N HIS A 346 -3.77 -22.54 -8.26
CA HIS A 346 -2.52 -21.85 -7.91
C HIS A 346 -2.68 -20.78 -6.84
N PHE A 347 -3.92 -20.41 -6.49
CA PHE A 347 -4.20 -19.37 -5.51
C PHE A 347 -4.50 -19.94 -4.12
N SER A 348 -4.27 -19.13 -3.11
CA SER A 348 -4.56 -19.40 -1.72
C SER A 348 -4.87 -18.07 -1.02
N PHE A 349 -6.15 -17.85 -0.72
CA PHE A 349 -6.63 -16.69 0.02
C PHE A 349 -6.65 -17.01 1.53
N ALA A 350 -7.24 -16.16 2.36
CA ALA A 350 -7.14 -16.34 3.81
C ALA A 350 -7.67 -17.70 4.30
N GLU A 351 -8.83 -18.15 3.83
CA GLU A 351 -9.38 -19.46 4.24
C GLU A 351 -8.53 -20.63 3.75
N GLU A 352 -8.07 -20.56 2.49
CA GLU A 352 -7.25 -21.62 1.92
C GLU A 352 -5.89 -21.73 2.62
N LYS A 353 -5.33 -20.59 3.09
CA LYS A 353 -4.09 -20.57 3.88
C LYS A 353 -4.24 -21.23 5.26
N LEU A 354 -5.43 -21.22 5.85
CA LEU A 354 -5.68 -22.01 7.06
C LEU A 354 -5.55 -23.53 6.78
N GLY A 355 -6.04 -23.99 5.63
CA GLY A 355 -5.84 -25.38 5.18
C GLY A 355 -4.38 -25.72 4.97
N GLU A 356 -3.60 -24.81 4.35
CA GLU A 356 -2.15 -24.97 4.19
C GLU A 356 -1.42 -25.08 5.53
N LEU A 357 -1.80 -24.24 6.51
CA LEU A 357 -1.23 -24.32 7.86
C LEU A 357 -1.54 -25.67 8.53
N ARG A 358 -2.77 -26.18 8.41
CA ARG A 358 -3.12 -27.53 8.94
C ARG A 358 -2.23 -28.60 8.31
N GLU A 359 -2.11 -28.63 6.97
CA GLU A 359 -1.29 -29.60 6.25
C GLU A 359 0.20 -29.47 6.60
N LEU A 360 0.72 -28.25 6.67
CA LEU A 360 2.09 -28.00 7.10
C LEU A 360 2.32 -28.37 8.57
N GLY A 361 1.34 -28.20 9.45
CA GLY A 361 1.40 -28.67 10.83
C GLY A 361 1.59 -30.18 10.92
N GLU A 362 0.86 -30.95 10.09
CA GLU A 362 0.99 -32.41 10.00
C GLU A 362 2.35 -32.80 9.38
N LEU A 363 2.74 -32.21 8.26
CA LEU A 363 4.04 -32.45 7.61
C LEU A 363 5.22 -32.12 8.53
N SER A 364 5.13 -31.03 9.27
CA SER A 364 6.17 -30.62 10.23
C SER A 364 6.28 -31.60 11.41
N GLN A 365 5.17 -32.21 11.84
CA GLN A 365 5.21 -33.29 12.85
C GLN A 365 5.95 -34.49 12.32
N ILE A 366 5.65 -34.93 11.09
CA ILE A 366 6.37 -36.03 10.44
C ILE A 366 7.86 -35.70 10.31
N LEU A 367 8.22 -34.48 9.88
CA LEU A 367 9.59 -34.01 9.77
C LEU A 367 10.33 -34.04 11.11
N SER A 368 9.68 -33.72 12.22
CA SER A 368 10.32 -33.75 13.54
C SER A 368 10.76 -35.16 13.95
N GLU A 369 10.04 -36.17 13.51
CA GLU A 369 10.26 -37.58 13.85
C GLU A 369 11.03 -38.37 12.79
N ASN A 370 11.11 -37.86 11.57
CA ASN A 370 11.69 -38.52 10.41
C ASN A 370 12.66 -37.64 9.62
N SER A 371 13.21 -38.18 8.52
CA SER A 371 13.97 -37.40 7.55
C SER A 371 13.07 -36.56 6.63
N LEU A 372 13.69 -35.59 5.94
CA LEU A 372 13.02 -34.76 4.95
C LEU A 372 12.46 -35.60 3.79
N GLU A 373 13.25 -36.58 3.31
CA GLU A 373 12.87 -37.49 2.22
C GLU A 373 11.61 -38.28 2.59
N LYS A 374 11.55 -38.80 3.82
CA LYS A 374 10.36 -39.53 4.30
C LYS A 374 9.13 -38.63 4.41
N THR A 375 9.29 -37.38 4.79
CA THR A 375 8.22 -36.38 4.84
C THR A 375 7.67 -36.08 3.45
N GLN A 376 8.55 -36.06 2.43
CA GLN A 376 8.19 -35.82 1.04
C GLN A 376 7.38 -36.97 0.38
N GLU A 377 7.30 -38.15 0.99
CA GLU A 377 6.41 -39.22 0.56
C GLU A 377 4.94 -39.01 0.95
N ASN A 378 4.63 -38.03 1.80
CA ASN A 378 3.29 -37.71 2.25
C ASN A 378 2.41 -37.14 1.12
N GLU A 379 1.13 -37.54 1.10
CA GLU A 379 0.19 -37.17 0.04
C GLU A 379 -0.03 -35.64 -0.05
N PHE A 380 -0.03 -34.88 1.07
CA PHE A 380 -0.15 -33.41 1.05
C PHE A 380 1.03 -32.78 0.33
N TYR A 381 2.24 -33.26 0.59
CA TYR A 381 3.43 -32.78 -0.09
C TYR A 381 3.35 -33.08 -1.59
N ILE A 382 3.02 -34.32 -1.97
CA ILE A 382 2.95 -34.74 -3.38
C ILE A 382 1.93 -33.88 -4.14
N LYS A 383 0.70 -33.77 -3.63
CA LYS A 383 -0.36 -32.95 -4.24
C LYS A 383 0.04 -31.48 -4.35
N ASN A 384 0.70 -30.93 -3.34
CA ASN A 384 1.19 -29.57 -3.38
C ASN A 384 2.24 -29.38 -4.48
N GLN A 385 3.21 -30.29 -4.58
CA GLN A 385 4.28 -30.20 -5.59
C GLN A 385 3.76 -30.42 -7.01
N GLU A 386 2.75 -31.25 -7.22
CA GLU A 386 2.05 -31.38 -8.52
C GLU A 386 1.48 -30.03 -8.98
N ILE A 387 0.89 -29.26 -8.06
CA ILE A 387 0.36 -27.92 -8.38
C ILE A 387 1.49 -26.92 -8.60
N ILE A 388 2.44 -26.86 -7.68
CA ILE A 388 3.57 -25.87 -7.73
C ILE A 388 4.39 -26.02 -8.99
N THR A 389 4.64 -27.27 -9.44
CA THR A 389 5.41 -27.57 -10.65
C THR A 389 4.59 -27.57 -11.94
N SER A 390 3.25 -27.49 -11.83
CA SER A 390 2.39 -27.47 -13.01
C SER A 390 2.53 -26.16 -13.78
N LYS A 391 2.47 -26.24 -15.12
CA LYS A 391 2.51 -25.06 -15.99
C LYS A 391 1.27 -24.20 -15.77
N ARG A 392 1.43 -22.92 -15.67
CA ARG A 392 0.34 -21.94 -15.60
C ARG A 392 -0.30 -21.70 -16.98
N GLY A 393 0.44 -21.97 -18.05
CA GLY A 393 -0.04 -21.84 -19.44
C GLY A 393 0.01 -20.42 -20.00
N MET A 394 0.70 -19.51 -19.31
CA MET A 394 0.88 -18.11 -19.72
C MET A 394 2.36 -17.70 -19.75
N GLU A 395 3.26 -18.66 -19.92
CA GLU A 395 4.68 -18.41 -20.14
C GLU A 395 4.91 -18.01 -21.61
N ASP A 396 5.70 -16.97 -21.84
CA ASP A 396 6.04 -16.47 -23.16
C ASP A 396 7.56 -16.36 -23.33
N LYS A 397 8.12 -17.31 -24.07
CA LYS A 397 9.57 -17.36 -24.29
C LYS A 397 10.10 -16.10 -24.98
N GLU A 398 9.35 -15.52 -25.92
CA GLU A 398 9.78 -14.31 -26.63
C GLU A 398 9.94 -13.13 -25.67
N VAL A 399 9.02 -12.98 -24.70
CA VAL A 399 9.10 -11.94 -23.66
C VAL A 399 10.33 -12.14 -22.80
N ARG A 400 10.57 -13.36 -22.33
CA ARG A 400 11.75 -13.68 -21.47
C ARG A 400 13.05 -13.46 -22.24
N ASP A 401 13.13 -13.91 -23.48
CA ASP A 401 14.31 -13.70 -24.36
C ASP A 401 14.57 -12.19 -24.60
N LYS A 402 13.51 -11.36 -24.69
CA LYS A 402 13.65 -9.89 -24.80
C LYS A 402 14.23 -9.29 -23.51
N VAL A 403 13.76 -9.72 -22.35
CA VAL A 403 14.28 -9.24 -21.05
C VAL A 403 15.73 -9.65 -20.88
N GLU A 404 16.09 -10.90 -21.19
CA GLU A 404 17.47 -11.41 -21.06
C GLU A 404 18.46 -10.66 -21.97
N LYS A 405 18.02 -10.19 -23.14
CA LYS A 405 18.84 -9.44 -24.09
C LYS A 405 18.99 -7.96 -23.79
N LEU A 406 18.36 -7.43 -22.73
CA LEU A 406 18.50 -6.03 -22.35
C LEU A 406 19.95 -5.72 -21.96
N THR A 407 20.42 -4.58 -22.45
CA THR A 407 21.76 -4.04 -22.19
C THR A 407 21.64 -2.67 -21.54
N ASP A 408 22.72 -2.14 -20.99
CA ASP A 408 22.69 -0.80 -20.37
C ASP A 408 22.27 0.30 -21.34
N ASN A 409 22.47 0.11 -22.65
CA ASN A 409 22.02 1.06 -23.68
C ASN A 409 20.49 1.14 -23.81
N ASP A 410 19.76 0.09 -23.40
CA ASP A 410 18.30 0.06 -23.44
C ASP A 410 17.66 0.96 -22.39
N PHE A 411 18.44 1.40 -21.40
CA PHE A 411 18.00 2.28 -20.31
C PHE A 411 18.47 3.74 -20.46
N VAL A 412 19.06 4.11 -21.62
CA VAL A 412 19.64 5.44 -21.83
C VAL A 412 18.91 6.15 -22.95
N ARG A 413 18.49 7.38 -22.72
CA ARG A 413 17.88 8.26 -23.72
C ARG A 413 18.92 8.89 -24.66
N LYS A 414 18.49 9.19 -25.86
CA LYS A 414 19.28 9.98 -26.82
C LYS A 414 19.39 11.44 -26.38
N GLY A 415 20.57 12.02 -26.54
CA GLY A 415 20.87 13.40 -26.20
C GLY A 415 21.00 13.63 -24.68
N THR A 416 21.70 14.69 -24.31
CA THR A 416 21.78 15.14 -22.93
C THR A 416 20.48 15.81 -22.48
N ARG A 417 20.20 15.87 -21.18
CA ARG A 417 19.00 16.55 -20.64
C ARG A 417 18.89 18.00 -21.12
N LYS A 418 19.98 18.78 -21.05
CA LYS A 418 20.02 20.19 -21.52
C LYS A 418 19.72 20.31 -23.00
N GLU A 419 20.24 19.41 -23.84
CA GLU A 419 19.95 19.39 -25.28
C GLU A 419 18.48 19.07 -25.54
N ARG A 420 17.91 18.07 -24.85
CA ARG A 420 16.49 17.73 -24.95
C ARG A 420 15.60 18.90 -24.55
N GLN A 421 15.86 19.53 -23.41
CA GLN A 421 15.09 20.69 -22.91
C GLN A 421 15.07 21.82 -23.94
N ARG A 422 16.21 22.18 -24.53
CA ARG A 422 16.28 23.21 -25.56
C ARG A 422 15.45 22.84 -26.78
N ILE A 423 15.62 21.63 -27.34
CA ILE A 423 14.92 21.16 -28.54
C ILE A 423 13.41 21.08 -28.31
N GLN A 424 12.99 20.56 -27.16
CA GLN A 424 11.59 20.40 -26.79
C GLN A 424 10.89 21.75 -26.65
N ARG A 425 11.50 22.73 -25.98
CA ARG A 425 10.94 24.09 -25.85
C ARG A 425 10.74 24.76 -27.18
N GLU A 426 11.75 24.69 -28.07
CA GLU A 426 11.66 25.25 -29.41
C GLU A 426 10.57 24.58 -30.26
N LYS A 427 10.57 23.24 -30.31
CA LYS A 427 9.64 22.49 -31.19
C LYS A 427 8.20 22.44 -30.70
N LEU A 428 7.99 22.38 -29.38
CA LEU A 428 6.65 22.29 -28.77
C LEU A 428 6.07 23.68 -28.47
N ASN A 429 6.84 24.74 -28.69
CA ASN A 429 6.46 26.14 -28.41
C ASN A 429 5.94 26.31 -26.95
N ILE A 430 6.62 25.65 -26.01
CA ILE A 430 6.24 25.65 -24.58
C ILE A 430 6.68 26.99 -23.95
N PRO A 431 5.73 27.77 -23.40
CA PRO A 431 6.07 29.03 -22.74
C PRO A 431 6.77 28.82 -21.40
N LEU A 432 7.40 29.85 -20.87
CA LEU A 432 7.81 29.86 -19.45
C LEU A 432 6.58 29.69 -18.56
N LEU A 433 6.75 29.01 -17.43
CA LEU A 433 5.65 28.71 -16.50
C LEU A 433 4.46 28.08 -17.24
N ALA A 434 4.73 27.05 -18.05
CA ALA A 434 3.66 26.36 -18.80
C ALA A 434 2.60 25.79 -17.86
N THR A 435 1.35 26.06 -18.18
CA THR A 435 0.18 25.57 -17.42
C THR A 435 -0.32 24.25 -17.95
N THR A 436 -0.58 23.30 -17.05
CA THR A 436 -1.12 21.98 -17.40
C THR A 436 -1.90 21.38 -16.24
N THR A 437 -2.51 20.21 -16.46
CA THR A 437 -3.05 19.34 -15.40
C THR A 437 -2.29 18.01 -15.36
N ILE A 438 -2.57 17.19 -14.34
CA ILE A 438 -1.86 15.90 -14.20
C ILE A 438 -2.35 14.88 -15.21
N GLY A 439 -3.68 14.72 -15.38
CA GLY A 439 -4.23 13.75 -16.35
C GLY A 439 -5.76 13.61 -16.27
N SER A 440 -6.25 13.10 -15.17
CA SER A 440 -7.68 12.85 -15.02
C SER A 440 -8.48 14.12 -14.76
N PHE A 441 -9.68 14.18 -15.36
CA PHE A 441 -10.72 15.17 -15.10
C PHE A 441 -11.89 14.55 -14.31
N PRO A 442 -12.83 15.37 -13.76
CA PRO A 442 -13.93 14.89 -12.94
C PRO A 442 -14.74 13.76 -13.59
N GLN A 443 -14.88 12.67 -12.86
CA GLN A 443 -15.66 11.50 -13.30
C GLN A 443 -17.14 11.71 -12.95
N THR A 444 -17.88 12.34 -13.87
CA THR A 444 -19.31 12.62 -13.70
C THR A 444 -20.17 11.35 -13.60
N LYS A 445 -21.46 11.52 -13.27
CA LYS A 445 -22.42 10.40 -13.23
C LYS A 445 -22.55 9.71 -14.59
N GLU A 446 -22.54 10.49 -15.67
CA GLU A 446 -22.64 10.02 -17.04
C GLU A 446 -21.44 9.16 -17.43
N VAL A 447 -20.22 9.58 -17.09
CA VAL A 447 -18.99 8.81 -17.33
C VAL A 447 -19.04 7.47 -16.59
N LYS A 448 -19.43 7.49 -15.29
CA LYS A 448 -19.58 6.28 -14.49
C LYS A 448 -20.66 5.35 -15.04
N LEU A 449 -21.77 5.90 -15.48
CA LEU A 449 -22.89 5.14 -16.07
C LEU A 449 -22.48 4.50 -17.39
N ASN A 450 -21.78 5.22 -18.29
CA ASN A 450 -21.28 4.68 -19.56
C ASN A 450 -20.40 3.44 -19.30
N ARG A 451 -19.46 3.53 -18.38
CA ARG A 451 -18.58 2.40 -17.98
C ARG A 451 -19.36 1.23 -17.38
N SER A 452 -20.35 1.53 -16.50
CA SER A 452 -21.20 0.51 -15.90
C SER A 452 -22.01 -0.26 -16.94
N LYS A 453 -22.64 0.45 -17.89
CA LYS A 453 -23.41 -0.15 -18.99
C LYS A 453 -22.54 -1.05 -19.86
N PHE A 454 -21.33 -0.60 -20.22
CA PHE A 454 -20.40 -1.40 -20.99
C PHE A 454 -19.97 -2.68 -20.25
N ARG A 455 -19.63 -2.58 -18.97
CA ARG A 455 -19.26 -3.75 -18.13
C ARG A 455 -20.40 -4.77 -17.98
N LYS A 456 -21.66 -4.31 -18.04
CA LYS A 456 -22.85 -5.16 -17.99
C LYS A 456 -23.29 -5.65 -19.36
N ASN A 457 -22.56 -5.34 -20.41
CA ASN A 457 -22.93 -5.62 -21.83
C ASN A 457 -24.28 -5.00 -22.24
N GLU A 458 -24.70 -3.90 -21.59
CA GLU A 458 -25.89 -3.13 -21.97
C GLU A 458 -25.66 -2.25 -23.21
N ILE A 459 -24.39 -1.89 -23.47
CA ILE A 459 -23.93 -1.20 -24.67
C ILE A 459 -22.70 -1.93 -25.25
N ASN A 460 -22.51 -1.84 -26.56
CA ASN A 460 -21.33 -2.42 -27.22
C ASN A 460 -20.12 -1.48 -27.14
N LYS A 461 -18.96 -1.96 -27.62
CA LYS A 461 -17.70 -1.20 -27.59
C LYS A 461 -17.75 0.08 -28.43
N GLU A 462 -18.42 0.06 -29.56
CA GLU A 462 -18.55 1.22 -30.45
C GLU A 462 -19.35 2.35 -29.79
N GLU A 463 -20.47 2.02 -29.19
CA GLU A 463 -21.28 2.99 -28.45
C GLU A 463 -20.54 3.52 -27.21
N TYR A 464 -19.86 2.64 -26.48
CA TYR A 464 -19.02 3.03 -25.37
C TYR A 464 -17.93 4.04 -25.78
N ASP A 465 -17.17 3.74 -26.83
CA ASP A 465 -16.09 4.61 -27.32
C ASP A 465 -16.63 5.95 -27.85
N LYS A 466 -17.75 5.93 -28.56
CA LYS A 466 -18.42 7.16 -29.04
C LYS A 466 -18.72 8.11 -27.88
N ASN A 467 -19.21 7.58 -26.75
CA ASN A 467 -19.49 8.37 -25.57
C ASN A 467 -18.19 8.89 -24.94
N VAL A 468 -17.14 8.06 -24.85
CA VAL A 468 -15.81 8.47 -24.34
C VAL A 468 -15.22 9.59 -25.20
N PHE A 469 -15.30 9.49 -26.54
CA PHE A 469 -14.86 10.55 -27.44
C PHE A 469 -15.62 11.88 -27.24
N ASN A 470 -16.92 11.83 -26.97
CA ASN A 470 -17.67 13.03 -26.63
C ASN A 470 -17.18 13.66 -25.32
N PHE A 471 -16.90 12.87 -24.29
CA PHE A 471 -16.35 13.38 -23.03
C PHE A 471 -14.94 13.99 -23.25
N ILE A 472 -14.09 13.37 -24.03
CA ILE A 472 -12.76 13.88 -24.41
C ILE A 472 -12.90 15.22 -25.15
N LYS A 473 -13.80 15.30 -26.13
CA LYS A 473 -14.06 16.52 -26.90
C LYS A 473 -14.46 17.70 -26.02
N GLU A 474 -15.40 17.48 -25.12
CA GLU A 474 -15.84 18.54 -24.18
C GLU A 474 -14.72 18.92 -23.21
N CYS A 475 -13.91 17.97 -22.77
CA CYS A 475 -12.77 18.21 -21.90
C CYS A 475 -11.68 19.06 -22.58
N VAL A 476 -11.32 18.75 -23.83
CA VAL A 476 -10.33 19.52 -24.60
C VAL A 476 -10.83 20.94 -24.84
N LYS A 477 -12.08 21.14 -25.26
CA LYS A 477 -12.68 22.46 -25.44
C LYS A 477 -12.69 23.28 -24.14
N LEU A 478 -12.99 22.63 -23.02
CA LEU A 478 -12.97 23.28 -21.70
C LEU A 478 -11.57 23.79 -21.36
N GLN A 479 -10.54 22.95 -21.55
CA GLN A 479 -9.16 23.30 -21.27
C GLN A 479 -8.67 24.45 -22.18
N GLU A 480 -9.04 24.46 -23.46
CA GLU A 480 -8.75 25.57 -24.38
C GLU A 480 -9.43 26.87 -23.94
N LYS A 481 -10.70 26.81 -23.52
CA LYS A 481 -11.44 27.96 -23.00
C LYS A 481 -10.81 28.52 -21.74
N ILE A 482 -10.33 27.67 -20.84
CA ILE A 482 -9.61 28.06 -19.62
C ILE A 482 -8.27 28.71 -19.95
N GLY A 483 -7.63 28.29 -21.05
CA GLY A 483 -6.36 28.84 -21.52
C GLY A 483 -5.13 28.05 -21.08
N LEU A 484 -5.27 26.76 -20.75
CA LEU A 484 -4.11 25.90 -20.44
C LEU A 484 -3.16 25.79 -21.64
N ASP A 485 -1.85 25.69 -21.39
CA ASP A 485 -0.81 25.61 -22.41
C ASP A 485 -0.64 24.17 -22.94
N VAL A 486 -0.67 23.16 -22.05
CA VAL A 486 -0.57 21.74 -22.38
C VAL A 486 -1.80 21.03 -21.86
N LEU A 487 -2.48 20.29 -22.74
CA LEU A 487 -3.78 19.67 -22.46
C LEU A 487 -3.65 18.19 -22.14
N VAL A 488 -4.74 17.61 -21.63
CA VAL A 488 -4.91 16.17 -21.40
C VAL A 488 -6.24 15.69 -21.98
N HIS A 489 -6.36 14.39 -22.27
CA HIS A 489 -7.64 13.82 -22.73
C HIS A 489 -8.68 13.57 -21.63
N GLY A 490 -8.28 13.66 -20.33
CA GLY A 490 -9.16 13.57 -19.17
C GLY A 490 -9.38 12.18 -18.60
N GLU A 491 -8.86 11.13 -19.20
CA GLU A 491 -8.88 9.72 -18.72
C GLU A 491 -10.29 9.13 -18.52
N TYR A 492 -11.22 9.43 -19.38
CA TYR A 492 -12.60 8.97 -19.26
C TYR A 492 -12.80 7.48 -19.56
N GLU A 493 -11.88 6.85 -20.28
CA GLU A 493 -11.87 5.43 -20.63
C GLU A 493 -11.49 4.53 -19.46
N ARG A 494 -10.85 5.07 -18.39
CA ARG A 494 -10.30 4.27 -17.28
C ARG A 494 -10.97 4.57 -15.94
N ASN A 495 -11.16 3.51 -15.14
CA ASN A 495 -11.63 3.64 -13.77
C ASN A 495 -10.46 3.74 -12.77
N ASP A 496 -9.47 2.90 -12.97
CA ASP A 496 -8.26 2.81 -12.16
C ASP A 496 -7.04 2.71 -13.07
N MET A 497 -5.95 3.34 -12.70
CA MET A 497 -4.76 3.45 -13.54
C MET A 497 -4.00 2.12 -13.68
N VAL A 498 -4.15 1.18 -12.73
CA VAL A 498 -3.50 -0.13 -12.79
C VAL A 498 -4.44 -1.19 -13.38
N GLU A 499 -5.72 -1.21 -12.96
CA GLU A 499 -6.76 -2.09 -13.52
C GLU A 499 -6.84 -1.92 -15.05
N PHE A 500 -6.90 -0.68 -15.54
CA PHE A 500 -7.03 -0.39 -16.96
C PHE A 500 -5.85 -0.94 -17.79
N PHE A 501 -4.61 -0.73 -17.34
CA PHE A 501 -3.46 -1.26 -18.07
C PHE A 501 -3.39 -2.77 -17.97
N GLY A 502 -3.62 -3.35 -16.79
CA GLY A 502 -3.65 -4.80 -16.60
C GLY A 502 -4.70 -5.50 -17.50
N GLU A 503 -5.91 -4.93 -17.65
CA GLU A 503 -6.97 -5.46 -18.52
C GLU A 503 -6.56 -5.46 -20.02
N ASN A 504 -5.59 -4.64 -20.41
CA ASN A 504 -5.11 -4.51 -21.78
C ASN A 504 -3.72 -5.15 -22.01
N LEU A 505 -3.16 -5.80 -20.99
CA LEU A 505 -1.91 -6.54 -21.05
C LEU A 505 -2.17 -8.05 -20.94
N ALA A 506 -1.49 -8.86 -21.72
CA ALA A 506 -1.48 -10.30 -21.50
C ALA A 506 -0.71 -10.63 -20.22
N GLY A 507 -0.97 -11.79 -19.63
CA GLY A 507 -0.34 -12.24 -18.39
C GLY A 507 -1.07 -11.85 -17.11
N TYR A 508 -2.13 -11.05 -17.19
CA TYR A 508 -2.96 -10.64 -16.05
C TYR A 508 -4.22 -11.50 -15.90
N VAL A 509 -4.63 -11.66 -14.66
CA VAL A 509 -5.90 -12.28 -14.26
C VAL A 509 -6.66 -11.35 -13.31
N PHE A 510 -7.98 -11.29 -13.47
CA PHE A 510 -8.87 -10.45 -12.68
C PHE A 510 -9.88 -11.30 -11.93
N THR A 511 -10.07 -10.99 -10.67
CA THR A 511 -11.01 -11.65 -9.77
C THR A 511 -12.33 -10.90 -9.69
N GLU A 512 -13.38 -11.56 -9.17
CA GLU A 512 -14.68 -10.92 -8.94
C GLU A 512 -14.80 -10.36 -7.51
N LYS A 513 -14.34 -11.11 -6.51
CA LYS A 513 -14.56 -10.84 -5.08
C LYS A 513 -13.29 -10.73 -4.24
N ALA A 514 -12.11 -10.81 -4.85
CA ALA A 514 -10.83 -10.75 -4.14
C ALA A 514 -10.50 -9.35 -3.58
N TRP A 515 -11.40 -8.84 -2.74
CA TRP A 515 -11.26 -7.55 -2.09
C TRP A 515 -10.31 -7.61 -0.89
N VAL A 516 -9.42 -6.62 -0.80
CA VAL A 516 -8.51 -6.41 0.33
C VAL A 516 -8.79 -5.06 0.95
N GLN A 517 -8.79 -4.97 2.26
CA GLN A 517 -9.00 -3.71 2.97
C GLN A 517 -7.79 -2.79 2.80
N SER A 518 -8.06 -1.53 2.44
CA SER A 518 -7.04 -0.48 2.37
C SER A 518 -7.06 0.38 3.65
N TYR A 519 -8.23 0.83 4.07
CA TYR A 519 -8.49 1.46 5.36
C TYR A 519 -9.99 1.59 5.59
N GLY A 520 -10.45 1.46 6.83
CA GLY A 520 -11.86 1.61 7.18
C GLY A 520 -12.76 0.81 6.23
N THR A 521 -13.66 1.50 5.52
CA THR A 521 -14.56 0.87 4.54
C THR A 521 -13.99 0.81 3.12
N ARG A 522 -12.82 1.40 2.87
CA ARG A 522 -12.20 1.36 1.55
C ARG A 522 -11.53 0.02 1.31
N CYS A 523 -11.94 -0.63 0.23
CA CYS A 523 -11.34 -1.87 -0.26
C CYS A 523 -10.81 -1.67 -1.67
N VAL A 524 -9.75 -2.41 -2.00
CA VAL A 524 -9.15 -2.50 -3.33
C VAL A 524 -9.21 -3.94 -3.81
N LYS A 525 -9.18 -4.13 -5.10
CA LYS A 525 -9.13 -5.45 -5.75
C LYS A 525 -7.96 -5.46 -6.73
N PRO A 526 -6.75 -5.77 -6.24
CA PRO A 526 -5.56 -5.73 -7.06
C PRO A 526 -5.63 -6.72 -8.23
N PRO A 527 -5.18 -6.34 -9.44
CA PRO A 527 -4.93 -7.29 -10.51
C PRO A 527 -3.90 -8.34 -10.09
N ILE A 528 -3.91 -9.49 -10.76
CA ILE A 528 -2.97 -10.58 -10.50
C ILE A 528 -2.06 -10.76 -11.70
N ILE A 529 -0.74 -10.66 -11.50
CA ILE A 529 0.25 -11.02 -12.52
C ILE A 529 0.39 -12.54 -12.49
N PHE A 530 -0.26 -13.23 -13.42
CA PHE A 530 -0.34 -14.68 -13.47
C PHE A 530 0.71 -15.31 -14.41
N GLY A 531 0.98 -14.65 -15.53
CA GLY A 531 1.90 -15.09 -16.57
C GLY A 531 2.94 -14.04 -16.96
N ASP A 532 3.66 -14.27 -18.05
CA ASP A 532 4.58 -13.30 -18.61
C ASP A 532 3.79 -12.15 -19.25
N VAL A 533 4.21 -10.92 -18.97
CA VAL A 533 3.46 -9.71 -19.33
C VAL A 533 3.91 -9.20 -20.69
N LYS A 534 2.95 -9.01 -21.61
CA LYS A 534 3.19 -8.35 -22.91
C LYS A 534 1.99 -7.52 -23.35
N ARG A 535 2.28 -6.51 -24.15
CA ARG A 535 1.27 -5.74 -24.89
C ARG A 535 0.89 -6.50 -26.17
N THR A 536 -0.40 -6.62 -26.42
CA THR A 536 -0.91 -7.31 -27.61
C THR A 536 -1.52 -6.37 -28.65
N LYS A 537 -1.87 -5.15 -28.22
CA LYS A 537 -2.50 -4.11 -29.04
C LYS A 537 -2.28 -2.73 -28.41
N PRO A 538 -2.43 -1.62 -29.17
CA PRO A 538 -2.46 -0.27 -28.60
C PRO A 538 -3.51 -0.13 -27.49
N ILE A 539 -3.17 0.56 -26.42
CA ILE A 539 -4.00 0.66 -25.21
C ILE A 539 -4.69 2.02 -25.13
N SER A 540 -3.93 3.11 -25.15
CA SER A 540 -4.39 4.48 -24.97
C SER A 540 -4.20 5.36 -26.21
N VAL A 541 -3.50 4.87 -27.20
CA VAL A 541 -3.15 5.62 -28.43
C VAL A 541 -4.37 6.23 -29.10
N LEU A 542 -5.44 5.44 -29.26
CA LEU A 542 -6.68 5.87 -29.91
C LEU A 542 -7.30 7.12 -29.23
N TYR A 543 -7.34 7.15 -27.92
CA TYR A 543 -7.94 8.27 -27.15
C TYR A 543 -7.05 9.50 -27.18
N SER A 544 -5.73 9.31 -27.06
CA SER A 544 -4.74 10.39 -27.08
C SER A 544 -4.65 11.03 -28.48
N GLU A 545 -4.62 10.23 -29.54
CA GLU A 545 -4.64 10.70 -30.93
C GLU A 545 -5.92 11.47 -31.25
N TYR A 546 -7.08 10.97 -30.80
CA TYR A 546 -8.35 11.69 -30.96
C TYR A 546 -8.31 13.05 -30.26
N ALA A 547 -7.83 13.14 -29.03
CA ALA A 547 -7.70 14.39 -28.32
C ALA A 547 -6.77 15.36 -29.03
N GLN A 548 -5.62 14.90 -29.56
CA GLN A 548 -4.67 15.74 -30.29
C GLN A 548 -5.24 16.30 -31.59
N LYS A 549 -6.14 15.56 -32.25
CA LYS A 549 -6.83 16.06 -33.47
C LYS A 549 -7.83 17.18 -33.22
N LEU A 550 -8.22 17.42 -31.98
CA LEU A 550 -9.17 18.46 -31.59
C LEU A 550 -8.53 19.83 -31.32
N THR A 551 -7.21 19.93 -31.24
CA THR A 551 -6.48 21.13 -30.81
C THR A 551 -5.10 21.21 -31.45
N GLU A 552 -4.61 22.44 -31.64
CA GLU A 552 -3.22 22.73 -32.05
C GLU A 552 -2.23 22.72 -30.86
N LYS A 553 -2.73 22.78 -29.61
CA LYS A 553 -1.90 22.72 -28.43
C LYS A 553 -1.42 21.29 -28.17
N PRO A 554 -0.24 21.08 -27.54
CA PRO A 554 0.21 19.75 -27.19
C PRO A 554 -0.77 19.06 -26.23
N VAL A 555 -1.09 17.79 -26.51
CA VAL A 555 -1.86 16.91 -25.62
C VAL A 555 -0.94 15.87 -25.04
N LYS A 556 -0.99 15.65 -23.72
CA LYS A 556 -0.22 14.59 -23.07
C LYS A 556 -0.84 13.21 -23.30
N GLY A 557 -0.02 12.26 -23.73
CA GLY A 557 -0.33 10.83 -23.62
C GLY A 557 -0.14 10.38 -22.15
N MET A 558 -1.12 9.70 -21.59
CA MET A 558 -1.18 9.38 -20.15
C MET A 558 -1.01 7.89 -19.91
N LEU A 559 0.07 7.50 -19.23
CA LEU A 559 0.42 6.11 -18.95
C LEU A 559 0.69 5.91 -17.45
N THR A 560 0.60 4.67 -17.02
CA THR A 560 1.08 4.25 -15.70
C THR A 560 2.43 3.56 -15.87
N GLY A 561 3.36 3.85 -14.98
CA GLY A 561 4.70 3.31 -14.99
C GLY A 561 4.78 1.86 -14.51
N PRO A 562 5.83 1.13 -14.90
CA PRO A 562 5.96 -0.30 -14.67
C PRO A 562 6.05 -0.65 -13.18
N VAL A 563 6.70 0.18 -12.38
CA VAL A 563 6.85 -0.06 -10.95
C VAL A 563 5.50 0.11 -10.23
N THR A 564 4.71 1.10 -10.63
CA THR A 564 3.36 1.31 -10.09
C THR A 564 2.42 0.17 -10.46
N ILE A 565 2.45 -0.28 -11.73
CA ILE A 565 1.63 -1.40 -12.20
C ILE A 565 1.98 -2.67 -11.41
N LEU A 566 3.27 -2.96 -11.23
CA LEU A 566 3.74 -4.10 -10.44
C LEU A 566 3.31 -4.00 -8.98
N ASN A 567 3.55 -2.86 -8.33
CA ASN A 567 3.39 -2.70 -6.89
C ASN A 567 1.92 -2.67 -6.42
N TRP A 568 0.99 -2.30 -7.31
CA TRP A 568 -0.45 -2.32 -7.03
C TRP A 568 -1.15 -3.56 -7.58
N SER A 569 -0.38 -4.55 -8.01
CA SER A 569 -0.83 -5.90 -8.38
C SER A 569 -0.36 -6.93 -7.35
N PHE A 570 -0.97 -8.11 -7.35
CA PHE A 570 -0.37 -9.28 -6.71
C PHE A 570 0.71 -9.85 -7.64
N PRO A 571 1.99 -9.76 -7.26
CA PRO A 571 3.08 -10.26 -8.08
C PRO A 571 3.16 -11.78 -8.01
N ARG A 572 3.64 -12.40 -9.08
CA ARG A 572 3.98 -13.82 -9.09
C ARG A 572 5.25 -14.08 -8.27
N GLU A 573 5.45 -15.33 -7.82
CA GLU A 573 6.57 -15.73 -6.95
C GLU A 573 7.60 -16.65 -7.64
N ASP A 574 7.36 -16.99 -8.91
CA ASP A 574 8.23 -17.88 -9.70
C ASP A 574 9.26 -17.12 -10.54
N VAL A 575 9.13 -15.80 -10.67
CA VAL A 575 10.10 -14.91 -11.31
C VAL A 575 10.39 -13.71 -10.39
N SER A 576 11.53 -13.06 -10.57
CA SER A 576 11.91 -11.91 -9.76
C SER A 576 11.04 -10.67 -10.02
N LEU A 577 10.95 -9.77 -9.03
CA LEU A 577 10.24 -8.48 -9.20
C LEU A 577 10.87 -7.64 -10.32
N SER A 578 12.20 -7.68 -10.46
CA SER A 578 12.92 -6.98 -11.53
C SER A 578 12.54 -7.51 -12.91
N GLU A 579 12.44 -8.83 -13.08
CA GLU A 579 12.02 -9.43 -14.35
C GLU A 579 10.60 -9.03 -14.72
N MET A 580 9.65 -9.11 -13.77
CA MET A 580 8.28 -8.62 -13.99
C MET A 580 8.25 -7.12 -14.36
N ALA A 581 9.01 -6.30 -13.66
CA ALA A 581 9.10 -4.87 -13.95
C ALA A 581 9.64 -4.59 -15.34
N PHE A 582 10.63 -5.36 -15.82
CA PHE A 582 11.16 -5.23 -17.17
C PHE A 582 10.19 -5.73 -18.24
N GLN A 583 9.45 -6.81 -18.00
CA GLN A 583 8.37 -7.26 -18.90
C GLN A 583 7.30 -6.16 -19.06
N ILE A 584 6.83 -5.59 -17.95
CA ILE A 584 5.87 -4.47 -17.96
C ILE A 584 6.51 -3.25 -18.64
N GLY A 585 7.77 -2.94 -18.34
CA GLY A 585 8.52 -1.83 -18.93
C GLY A 585 8.60 -1.94 -20.45
N LEU A 586 8.88 -3.12 -21.00
CA LEU A 586 8.86 -3.39 -22.44
C LEU A 586 7.46 -3.19 -23.06
N ALA A 587 6.41 -3.66 -22.37
CA ALA A 587 5.04 -3.49 -22.84
C ALA A 587 4.63 -2.00 -22.86
N ILE A 588 4.99 -1.21 -21.85
CA ILE A 588 4.74 0.23 -21.80
C ILE A 588 5.63 0.97 -22.83
N ARG A 589 6.85 0.53 -23.05
CA ARG A 589 7.73 1.10 -24.11
C ARG A 589 7.08 1.01 -25.50
N GLU A 590 6.46 -0.12 -25.83
CA GLU A 590 5.71 -0.27 -27.08
C GLU A 590 4.56 0.75 -27.19
N GLU A 591 3.84 1.00 -26.10
CA GLU A 591 2.79 2.02 -26.07
C GLU A 591 3.35 3.43 -26.22
N VAL A 592 4.45 3.75 -25.55
CA VAL A 592 5.16 5.05 -25.67
C VAL A 592 5.58 5.33 -27.11
N LEU A 593 6.17 4.34 -27.78
CA LEU A 593 6.62 4.47 -29.18
C LEU A 593 5.45 4.63 -30.15
N ASP A 594 4.32 3.94 -29.93
CA ASP A 594 3.13 4.11 -30.74
C ASP A 594 2.44 5.47 -30.50
N LEU A 595 2.44 6.01 -29.28
CA LEU A 595 2.00 7.37 -28.99
C LEU A 595 2.87 8.40 -29.73
N GLU A 596 4.20 8.27 -29.68
CA GLU A 596 5.12 9.12 -30.42
C GLU A 596 4.86 9.05 -31.94
N LYS A 597 4.66 7.85 -32.51
CA LYS A 597 4.32 7.62 -33.91
C LYS A 597 2.98 8.25 -34.30
N ALA A 598 1.99 8.23 -33.40
CA ALA A 598 0.71 8.89 -33.59
C ALA A 598 0.75 10.42 -33.46
N GLY A 599 1.93 11.00 -33.23
CA GLY A 599 2.12 12.45 -33.17
C GLY A 599 2.04 13.05 -31.77
N ILE A 600 1.88 12.25 -30.74
CA ILE A 600 1.94 12.72 -29.34
C ILE A 600 3.40 13.03 -28.98
N ARG A 601 3.66 14.28 -28.58
CA ARG A 601 5.01 14.78 -28.31
C ARG A 601 5.30 14.99 -26.83
N ILE A 602 4.29 14.92 -25.96
CA ILE A 602 4.45 14.92 -24.51
C ILE A 602 3.80 13.63 -24.00
N ILE A 603 4.57 12.80 -23.31
CA ILE A 603 4.09 11.52 -22.77
C ILE A 603 4.39 11.50 -21.29
N GLN A 604 3.35 11.34 -20.47
CA GLN A 604 3.47 11.25 -19.04
C GLN A 604 3.34 9.78 -18.61
N ILE A 605 4.30 9.31 -17.81
CA ILE A 605 4.38 7.94 -17.28
C ILE A 605 4.43 8.06 -15.76
N ASP A 606 3.32 7.78 -15.09
CA ASP A 606 3.16 8.05 -13.65
C ASP A 606 3.71 6.92 -12.78
N GLU A 607 4.65 7.25 -11.89
CA GLU A 607 5.23 6.33 -10.90
C GLU A 607 4.78 6.66 -9.48
N ALA A 608 3.47 6.61 -9.26
CA ALA A 608 2.85 6.94 -7.97
C ALA A 608 3.33 6.04 -6.82
N ALA A 609 3.67 4.78 -7.11
CA ALA A 609 4.03 3.79 -6.09
C ALA A 609 5.54 3.59 -5.91
N LEU A 610 6.40 4.35 -6.58
CA LEU A 610 7.85 4.14 -6.50
C LEU A 610 8.35 4.18 -5.04
N ARG A 611 8.04 5.23 -4.30
CA ARG A 611 8.46 5.38 -2.90
C ARG A 611 7.71 4.44 -1.95
N GLU A 612 6.47 4.11 -2.25
CA GLU A 612 5.60 3.33 -1.35
C GLU A 612 6.09 1.91 -1.06
N LYS A 613 6.89 1.34 -1.95
CA LYS A 613 7.39 -0.03 -1.88
C LYS A 613 8.90 -0.12 -1.65
N LEU A 614 9.52 0.98 -1.24
CA LEU A 614 10.88 0.92 -0.73
C LEU A 614 10.99 -0.17 0.36
N PRO A 615 12.05 -0.98 0.35
CA PRO A 615 12.35 -1.88 1.45
C PRO A 615 12.35 -1.12 2.78
N LEU A 616 11.96 -1.77 3.86
CA LEU A 616 11.89 -1.13 5.18
C LEU A 616 13.27 -0.77 5.75
N ARG A 617 14.32 -1.34 5.18
CA ARG A 617 15.73 -1.08 5.52
C ARG A 617 16.38 -0.24 4.42
N LYS A 618 17.03 0.87 4.79
CA LYS A 618 17.71 1.76 3.83
C LYS A 618 18.86 1.07 3.09
N GLU A 619 19.60 0.19 3.78
CA GLU A 619 20.69 -0.58 3.15
C GLU A 619 20.22 -1.48 2.00
N ASP A 620 18.93 -1.86 1.98
CA ASP A 620 18.33 -2.73 0.97
C ASP A 620 17.69 -1.92 -0.20
N TRP A 621 17.56 -0.57 -0.10
CA TRP A 621 16.84 0.25 -1.08
C TRP A 621 17.37 0.11 -2.50
N HIS A 622 18.67 0.26 -2.70
CA HIS A 622 19.27 0.20 -4.04
C HIS A 622 19.26 -1.23 -4.56
N LYS A 623 19.95 -2.11 -3.89
CA LYS A 623 20.17 -3.49 -4.34
C LYS A 623 18.86 -4.25 -4.58
N GLU A 624 17.87 -4.04 -3.72
CA GLU A 624 16.65 -4.85 -3.72
C GLU A 624 15.48 -4.19 -4.48
N TYR A 625 15.60 -2.90 -4.79
CA TYR A 625 14.46 -2.18 -5.37
C TYR A 625 14.84 -1.04 -6.34
N LEU A 626 15.52 0.01 -5.90
CA LEU A 626 15.71 1.22 -6.70
C LEU A 626 16.52 0.95 -7.98
N ASP A 627 17.57 0.13 -7.92
CA ASP A 627 18.42 -0.15 -9.08
C ASP A 627 17.63 -0.72 -10.27
N TRP A 628 16.74 -1.69 -10.01
CA TRP A 628 15.90 -2.23 -11.07
C TRP A 628 14.66 -1.37 -11.34
N GLY A 629 14.09 -0.71 -10.33
CA GLY A 629 12.90 0.13 -10.48
C GLY A 629 13.16 1.33 -11.39
N LEU A 630 14.27 2.03 -11.18
CA LEU A 630 14.68 3.14 -12.03
C LEU A 630 15.01 2.68 -13.45
N LYS A 631 15.67 1.53 -13.62
CA LYS A 631 15.92 0.94 -14.94
C LYS A 631 14.61 0.58 -15.65
N ALA A 632 13.63 0.01 -14.96
CA ALA A 632 12.33 -0.31 -15.55
C ALA A 632 11.58 0.95 -16.06
N PHE A 633 11.61 2.04 -15.30
CA PHE A 633 11.06 3.32 -15.76
C PHE A 633 11.81 3.85 -16.97
N ARG A 634 13.15 3.89 -16.94
CA ARG A 634 13.98 4.34 -18.06
C ARG A 634 13.74 3.50 -19.33
N LEU A 635 13.53 2.20 -19.20
CA LEU A 635 13.21 1.31 -20.30
C LEU A 635 11.96 1.77 -21.06
N CYS A 636 10.95 2.27 -20.37
CA CYS A 636 9.72 2.72 -21.01
C CYS A 636 9.94 3.86 -22.00
N HIS A 637 10.89 4.74 -21.76
CA HIS A 637 11.05 5.97 -22.53
C HIS A 637 12.40 6.13 -23.25
N SER A 638 13.34 5.24 -23.06
CA SER A 638 14.68 5.34 -23.67
C SER A 638 14.68 5.33 -25.21
N GLY A 639 13.64 4.76 -25.83
CA GLY A 639 13.53 4.66 -27.29
C GLY A 639 13.01 5.89 -28.02
N VAL A 640 12.48 6.90 -27.30
CA VAL A 640 11.87 8.08 -27.93
C VAL A 640 12.91 9.03 -28.53
N LYS A 641 12.46 9.90 -29.46
CA LYS A 641 13.27 10.96 -30.06
C LYS A 641 13.58 12.05 -29.02
N VAL A 642 14.60 12.85 -29.31
CA VAL A 642 15.04 13.97 -28.44
C VAL A 642 13.98 15.06 -28.30
N ASP A 643 13.09 15.21 -29.27
CA ASP A 643 11.99 16.18 -29.29
C ASP A 643 10.67 15.66 -28.67
N THR A 644 10.63 14.41 -28.20
CA THR A 644 9.53 13.89 -27.38
C THR A 644 9.84 14.12 -25.93
N GLN A 645 8.97 14.85 -25.22
CA GLN A 645 9.13 15.20 -23.83
C GLN A 645 8.48 14.15 -22.93
N ILE A 646 9.21 13.67 -21.92
CA ILE A 646 8.74 12.68 -20.96
C ILE A 646 8.45 13.36 -19.63
N HIS A 647 7.20 13.26 -19.22
CA HIS A 647 6.73 13.66 -17.88
C HIS A 647 6.59 12.44 -16.97
N THR A 648 6.65 12.68 -15.68
CA THR A 648 6.22 11.72 -14.65
C THR A 648 5.50 12.46 -13.53
N HIS A 649 4.65 11.75 -12.80
CA HIS A 649 3.96 12.28 -11.62
C HIS A 649 4.18 11.37 -10.42
N MET A 650 4.43 11.97 -9.28
CA MET A 650 4.51 11.28 -7.99
C MET A 650 3.46 11.84 -7.03
N CYS A 651 2.57 10.98 -6.56
CA CYS A 651 1.68 11.30 -5.45
C CYS A 651 2.51 11.37 -4.16
N TYR A 652 2.11 12.26 -3.27
CA TYR A 652 2.76 12.53 -1.99
C TYR A 652 4.17 13.13 -2.09
N SER A 653 4.44 14.16 -1.28
CA SER A 653 5.65 15.00 -1.35
C SER A 653 6.78 14.58 -0.40
N GLN A 654 6.78 13.36 0.12
CA GLN A 654 7.80 12.90 1.07
C GLN A 654 8.81 11.98 0.38
N PHE A 655 9.64 12.54 -0.51
CA PHE A 655 10.69 11.80 -1.22
C PHE A 655 12.08 12.45 -1.10
N GLU A 656 12.27 13.24 -0.06
CA GLU A 656 13.53 13.94 0.23
C GLU A 656 14.71 12.97 0.33
N ASP A 657 14.44 11.76 0.81
CA ASP A 657 15.40 10.69 1.02
C ASP A 657 15.85 9.96 -0.26
N ILE A 658 15.11 10.12 -1.38
CA ILE A 658 15.42 9.52 -2.70
C ILE A 658 15.47 10.54 -3.83
N ILE A 659 15.71 11.83 -3.54
CA ILE A 659 15.72 12.92 -4.54
C ILE A 659 16.69 12.64 -5.69
N LYS A 660 17.90 12.13 -5.40
CA LYS A 660 18.88 11.80 -6.43
C LYS A 660 18.43 10.65 -7.32
N ASP A 661 17.75 9.68 -6.74
CA ASP A 661 17.19 8.55 -7.49
C ASP A 661 16.07 9.01 -8.42
N ILE A 662 15.23 9.95 -7.95
CA ILE A 662 14.17 10.54 -8.77
C ILE A 662 14.76 11.34 -9.93
N ASP A 663 15.82 12.11 -9.72
CA ASP A 663 16.51 12.82 -10.82
C ASP A 663 17.12 11.82 -11.82
N ASN A 664 17.59 10.66 -11.30
CA ASN A 664 18.12 9.57 -12.12
C ASN A 664 17.05 8.78 -12.91
N MET A 665 15.75 9.03 -12.72
CA MET A 665 14.71 8.52 -13.63
C MET A 665 14.86 9.03 -15.06
N ASP A 666 15.59 10.12 -15.24
CA ASP A 666 15.85 10.80 -16.53
C ASP A 666 14.58 11.22 -17.28
N ALA A 667 13.50 11.54 -16.53
CA ALA A 667 12.37 12.28 -17.07
C ALA A 667 12.77 13.72 -17.41
N ASP A 668 12.03 14.37 -18.30
CA ASP A 668 12.25 15.78 -18.63
C ASP A 668 11.51 16.70 -17.65
N VAL A 669 10.34 16.29 -17.18
CA VAL A 669 9.50 17.01 -16.20
C VAL A 669 8.95 16.05 -15.15
N ILE A 670 9.02 16.45 -13.89
CA ILE A 670 8.37 15.75 -12.78
C ILE A 670 7.37 16.65 -12.07
N THR A 671 6.15 16.15 -11.86
CA THR A 671 5.11 16.83 -11.09
C THR A 671 4.86 16.09 -9.77
N PHE A 672 4.52 16.80 -8.72
CA PHE A 672 4.27 16.23 -7.40
C PHE A 672 3.37 17.11 -6.53
N GLU A 673 2.77 16.53 -5.51
CA GLU A 673 1.97 17.25 -4.53
C GLU A 673 2.87 18.12 -3.63
N ALA A 674 2.58 19.41 -3.54
CA ALA A 674 3.39 20.35 -2.75
C ALA A 674 2.56 21.31 -1.89
N SER A 675 1.27 21.48 -2.16
CA SER A 675 0.44 22.50 -1.51
C SER A 675 0.29 22.29 0.01
N ARG A 676 0.28 21.05 0.49
CA ARG A 676 0.15 20.72 1.92
C ARG A 676 1.46 20.77 2.70
N SER A 677 2.61 20.60 2.04
CA SER A 677 3.93 20.57 2.68
C SER A 677 4.56 21.94 2.91
N LYS A 678 3.83 23.02 2.68
CA LYS A 678 4.35 24.39 2.71
C LYS A 678 5.61 24.59 1.83
N LEU A 679 5.71 23.77 0.77
CA LEU A 679 6.81 23.83 -0.21
C LEU A 679 8.20 23.46 0.35
N THR A 680 8.30 22.75 1.48
CA THR A 680 9.59 22.34 2.06
C THR A 680 10.43 21.49 1.11
N ILE A 681 9.79 20.68 0.28
CA ILE A 681 10.46 19.86 -0.75
C ILE A 681 11.34 20.68 -1.70
N LEU A 682 10.99 21.95 -1.95
CA LEU A 682 11.74 22.82 -2.86
C LEU A 682 13.15 23.16 -2.34
N ASP A 683 13.32 23.21 -1.02
CA ASP A 683 14.63 23.42 -0.40
C ASP A 683 15.55 22.23 -0.67
N PHE A 684 15.03 21.02 -0.53
CA PHE A 684 15.76 19.78 -0.84
C PHE A 684 16.13 19.67 -2.33
N LEU A 685 15.24 20.07 -3.26
CA LEU A 685 15.53 20.10 -4.69
C LEU A 685 16.72 21.05 -4.98
N LYS A 686 16.73 22.23 -4.36
CA LYS A 686 17.80 23.21 -4.52
C LYS A 686 19.13 22.70 -3.93
N GLU A 687 19.10 22.17 -2.72
CA GLU A 687 20.29 21.65 -2.01
C GLU A 687 20.95 20.48 -2.75
N ASN A 688 20.16 19.65 -3.44
CA ASN A 688 20.64 18.51 -4.22
C ASN A 688 20.92 18.81 -5.69
N ASN A 689 20.89 20.08 -6.12
CA ASN A 689 21.12 20.50 -7.50
C ASN A 689 20.25 19.74 -8.52
N PHE A 690 18.98 19.53 -8.19
CA PHE A 690 18.03 18.80 -9.03
C PHE A 690 17.92 19.42 -10.42
N GLU A 691 18.14 18.62 -11.47
CA GLU A 691 18.25 19.13 -12.84
C GLU A 691 16.96 19.03 -13.66
N THR A 692 16.08 18.07 -13.35
CA THR A 692 14.80 17.89 -14.03
C THR A 692 13.89 19.12 -13.84
N GLU A 693 13.10 19.47 -14.87
CA GLU A 693 12.04 20.49 -14.72
C GLU A 693 10.96 19.98 -13.74
N VAL A 694 10.37 20.86 -12.97
CA VAL A 694 9.45 20.49 -11.90
C VAL A 694 8.11 21.22 -11.97
N GLY A 695 7.03 20.51 -11.65
CA GLY A 695 5.69 21.04 -11.46
C GLY A 695 5.18 20.76 -10.05
N PRO A 696 5.61 21.55 -9.04
CA PRO A 696 5.02 21.42 -7.71
C PRO A 696 3.57 21.89 -7.76
N GLY A 697 2.65 21.14 -7.19
CA GLY A 697 1.25 21.50 -7.18
C GLY A 697 0.97 22.81 -6.46
N VAL A 698 0.19 23.69 -7.08
CA VAL A 698 -0.13 25.03 -6.53
C VAL A 698 -1.38 25.05 -5.67
N TYR A 699 -2.20 23.99 -5.70
CA TYR A 699 -3.36 23.84 -4.82
C TYR A 699 -3.74 22.37 -4.58
N ASP A 700 -4.34 22.13 -3.40
CA ASP A 700 -4.83 20.83 -2.96
C ASP A 700 -6.12 20.42 -3.71
N ILE A 701 -6.08 19.26 -4.36
CA ILE A 701 -7.24 18.72 -5.11
C ILE A 701 -8.22 17.95 -4.22
N HIS A 702 -7.83 17.57 -3.02
CA HIS A 702 -8.68 16.80 -2.11
C HIS A 702 -9.68 17.68 -1.33
N SER A 703 -9.42 18.99 -1.30
CA SER A 703 -10.36 19.98 -0.75
C SER A 703 -11.28 20.52 -1.84
N PRO A 704 -12.61 20.66 -1.62
CA PRO A 704 -13.52 21.29 -2.57
C PRO A 704 -13.30 22.81 -2.68
N ARG A 705 -12.45 23.39 -1.85
CA ARG A 705 -12.12 24.80 -1.84
C ARG A 705 -11.49 25.24 -3.17
N VAL A 706 -11.93 26.38 -3.68
CA VAL A 706 -11.32 27.04 -4.84
C VAL A 706 -10.22 27.98 -4.32
N PRO A 707 -8.95 27.80 -4.72
CA PRO A 707 -7.86 28.71 -4.31
C PRO A 707 -8.06 30.10 -4.96
N SER A 708 -7.71 31.17 -4.26
CA SER A 708 -7.74 32.51 -4.85
C SER A 708 -6.55 32.73 -5.81
N VAL A 709 -6.64 33.72 -6.68
CA VAL A 709 -5.55 34.09 -7.58
C VAL A 709 -4.31 34.52 -6.79
N GLU A 710 -4.51 35.28 -5.71
CA GLU A 710 -3.43 35.80 -4.84
C GLU A 710 -2.69 34.68 -4.12
N GLU A 711 -3.41 33.63 -3.67
CA GLU A 711 -2.79 32.46 -3.05
C GLU A 711 -1.87 31.74 -4.05
N ILE A 712 -2.33 31.56 -5.28
CA ILE A 712 -1.54 30.90 -6.33
C ILE A 712 -0.35 31.78 -6.74
N VAL A 713 -0.51 33.09 -6.89
CA VAL A 713 0.60 34.04 -7.16
C VAL A 713 1.65 33.92 -6.07
N THR A 714 1.24 33.94 -4.79
CA THR A 714 2.17 33.81 -3.66
C THR A 714 2.95 32.48 -3.70
N ALA A 715 2.28 31.39 -4.06
CA ALA A 715 2.94 30.10 -4.21
C ALA A 715 3.96 30.10 -5.36
N LEU A 716 3.59 30.65 -6.53
CA LEU A 716 4.45 30.75 -7.70
C LEU A 716 5.68 31.63 -7.43
N ASP A 717 5.51 32.77 -6.77
CA ASP A 717 6.63 33.67 -6.41
C ASP A 717 7.66 32.91 -5.53
N ARG A 718 7.21 32.14 -4.54
CA ARG A 718 8.09 31.30 -3.71
C ARG A 718 8.77 30.18 -4.50
N MET A 719 8.05 29.54 -5.43
CA MET A 719 8.60 28.50 -6.28
C MET A 719 9.69 29.04 -7.19
N ILE A 720 9.46 30.22 -7.80
CA ILE A 720 10.44 30.87 -8.66
C ILE A 720 11.70 31.29 -7.89
N GLU A 721 11.55 31.80 -6.67
CA GLU A 721 12.68 32.14 -5.80
C GLU A 721 13.58 30.95 -5.49
N LYS A 722 12.99 29.78 -5.31
CA LYS A 722 13.70 28.57 -4.90
C LYS A 722 14.27 27.75 -6.07
N ILE A 723 13.53 27.61 -7.17
CA ILE A 723 13.86 26.72 -8.29
C ILE A 723 14.29 27.51 -9.53
N GLY A 724 13.79 28.71 -9.70
CA GLY A 724 13.97 29.53 -10.92
C GLY A 724 12.82 29.29 -11.93
N LYS A 725 12.56 30.35 -12.72
CA LYS A 725 11.44 30.40 -13.68
C LYS A 725 11.59 29.40 -14.84
N ASP A 726 12.83 29.08 -15.21
CA ASP A 726 13.13 28.26 -16.39
C ASP A 726 12.85 26.76 -16.20
N LYS A 727 12.74 26.32 -14.95
CA LYS A 727 12.48 24.92 -14.61
C LYS A 727 11.05 24.66 -14.12
N LEU A 728 10.21 25.70 -14.01
CA LEU A 728 8.93 25.62 -13.32
C LEU A 728 7.77 25.39 -14.29
N TRP A 729 6.97 24.36 -14.00
CA TRP A 729 5.65 24.10 -14.57
C TRP A 729 4.57 24.45 -13.56
N VAL A 730 3.36 24.79 -14.03
CA VAL A 730 2.24 25.21 -13.18
C VAL A 730 1.08 24.22 -13.33
N ASN A 731 0.78 23.49 -12.26
CA ASN A 731 -0.23 22.44 -12.24
C ASN A 731 -0.88 22.30 -10.85
N PRO A 732 -2.07 21.65 -10.75
CA PRO A 732 -2.62 21.21 -9.46
C PRO A 732 -1.77 20.11 -8.81
N ASP A 733 -2.02 19.81 -7.53
CA ASP A 733 -1.29 18.79 -6.80
C ASP A 733 -1.36 17.40 -7.44
N CYS A 734 -2.55 16.97 -7.90
CA CYS A 734 -2.77 15.66 -8.49
C CYS A 734 -3.92 15.68 -9.51
N GLY A 735 -4.31 14.51 -10.01
CA GLY A 735 -5.44 14.35 -10.93
C GLY A 735 -6.77 14.81 -10.36
N LEU A 736 -7.66 15.34 -11.19
CA LEU A 736 -8.91 16.02 -10.80
C LEU A 736 -10.13 15.08 -10.71
N LYS A 737 -9.94 13.77 -10.85
CA LYS A 737 -10.98 12.74 -10.94
C LYS A 737 -12.06 12.81 -9.87
N THR A 738 -11.70 13.14 -8.63
CA THR A 738 -12.58 13.11 -7.46
C THR A 738 -13.28 14.44 -7.18
N ARG A 739 -12.88 15.51 -7.88
CA ARG A 739 -13.47 16.85 -7.72
C ARG A 739 -14.77 17.00 -8.50
N GLY A 740 -15.60 17.96 -8.10
CA GLY A 740 -16.73 18.42 -8.91
C GLY A 740 -16.27 19.31 -10.06
N ILE A 741 -17.08 19.42 -11.11
CA ILE A 741 -16.72 20.19 -12.31
C ILE A 741 -16.65 21.69 -12.04
N VAL A 742 -17.53 22.23 -11.19
CA VAL A 742 -17.62 23.68 -10.92
C VAL A 742 -16.35 24.20 -10.24
N GLU A 743 -15.95 23.56 -9.14
CA GLU A 743 -14.73 23.94 -8.42
C GLU A 743 -13.46 23.67 -9.24
N THR A 744 -13.49 22.63 -10.09
CA THR A 744 -12.37 22.34 -11.01
C THR A 744 -12.18 23.47 -11.99
N VAL A 745 -13.22 23.90 -12.69
CA VAL A 745 -13.16 24.99 -13.67
C VAL A 745 -12.65 26.27 -13.02
N LYS A 746 -13.25 26.69 -11.91
CA LYS A 746 -12.84 27.92 -11.21
C LYS A 746 -11.40 27.87 -10.72
N SER A 747 -10.96 26.71 -10.20
CA SER A 747 -9.58 26.55 -9.74
C SER A 747 -8.56 26.66 -10.88
N LEU A 748 -8.86 26.07 -12.04
CA LEU A 748 -7.99 26.15 -13.21
C LEU A 748 -8.01 27.56 -13.87
N GLU A 749 -9.15 28.25 -13.91
CA GLU A 749 -9.23 29.64 -14.35
C GLU A 749 -8.36 30.54 -13.46
N ASN A 750 -8.41 30.38 -12.13
CA ASN A 750 -7.58 31.10 -11.18
C ASN A 750 -6.08 30.76 -11.35
N LEU A 751 -5.76 29.49 -11.64
CA LEU A 751 -4.41 29.04 -11.90
C LEU A 751 -3.82 29.75 -13.15
N VAL A 752 -4.54 29.75 -14.26
CA VAL A 752 -4.11 30.44 -15.50
C VAL A 752 -3.95 31.93 -15.27
N LYS A 753 -4.95 32.57 -14.65
CA LYS A 753 -4.89 34.03 -14.34
C LYS A 753 -3.71 34.39 -13.44
N ALA A 754 -3.47 33.60 -12.40
CA ALA A 754 -2.33 33.81 -11.52
C ALA A 754 -0.99 33.71 -12.28
N THR A 755 -0.90 32.68 -13.14
CA THR A 755 0.29 32.45 -13.97
C THR A 755 0.55 33.60 -14.93
N GLU A 756 -0.48 34.19 -15.57
CA GLU A 756 -0.35 35.35 -16.44
C GLU A 756 0.12 36.60 -15.66
N ILE A 757 -0.40 36.83 -14.44
CA ILE A 757 0.06 37.92 -13.58
C ILE A 757 1.54 37.75 -13.26
N VAL A 758 1.99 36.55 -12.93
CA VAL A 758 3.40 36.30 -12.62
C VAL A 758 4.26 36.47 -13.88
N LYS A 759 3.84 35.91 -15.03
CA LYS A 759 4.54 36.08 -16.34
C LYS A 759 4.73 37.55 -16.72
N SER A 760 3.73 38.40 -16.44
CA SER A 760 3.81 39.84 -16.77
C SER A 760 4.85 40.62 -15.95
N ARG A 761 5.38 40.05 -14.86
CA ARG A 761 6.40 40.65 -13.99
C ARG A 761 7.81 40.11 -14.27
N LEU A 762 7.96 39.08 -15.10
CA LEU A 762 9.22 38.40 -15.44
C LEU A 762 9.85 38.92 -16.72
#